data_51bbe85478e9cb70034959fb5a26051f
#
_entry.id   51bbe85478e9cb70034959fb5a26051f
#
_cell.length_a   1.000
_cell.length_b   1.000
_cell.length_c   1.000
_cell.angle_alpha   90.00
_cell.angle_beta   90.00
_cell.angle_gamma   90.00
#
_symmetry.space_group_name_H-M   'P 1'
#
loop_
_entity.id
_entity.type
_entity.pdbx_description
1 polymer ?
#
loop_
_entity_poly.entity_id
_entity_poly.type
_entity_poly.pdbx_seq_one_letter_code
_entity_poly.pdbx_strand_id
1 'polypeptide(L)'
;VDGQFYYLDAVPALDRNRVHDISVLIDGVKIGRENEAQIKESISLSGFESSGEIIVLHGQEEYFFSDRLYCPRCHISLKEPQPATFSLHSPGPVCPDYQGTGFNREALAFYFGGKNIFELGEMEIADLADFFGGVKLGELEQQIVAPLMPQIIQRLEAFIRLHLGYITLNRRIETLSGGELQRTRLVSQLGFGLAGIIYILDEPSIGLHVAEQESLIAILQKLKEKDNTVIVVEHDESTIRAADYVVDMGPGAGSAGGRVVYAGWLKDFFAAQGSLTADYLSGKKRLPAGPSAPGWVAEKADFIEITGLTINNVRDADLRIPLGALTAVTGVSGSGKSSLIMDAFYPLVRDYLAGEQPGKLGAISREIRGLAGQQGKIRVLTVDQAAIGKNSHSCPATYIGLMPGIRELFAGLLEAKIRGYGPSRFSFNVPGGRCEACRGLGFKRLEMSFLPRLEVTCPVCDGKRYHSETLLCKYKGYSIADVLDLTAAEAYTLFRDIPYLAKKIKVVLDVGLGYLKLGQGSTSLSGGESQRIRLSRELGRAAARPTIYLLDEPTVGLHFADIERLIQVCRALIARGQTVVVIEHNLDIIRAADYIVDLGPGGGRHGGKILFQGGLPGISACPESITGRYITHSTEVKKPHVL
;
A
#
# COMPACT_ATOMS: atom_id res chain seq x y z
N VAL A 1 -30.98 -36.15 -0.68
CA VAL A 1 -29.94 -36.02 -1.68
C VAL A 1 -30.58 -35.95 -3.06
N ASP A 2 -30.30 -34.92 -3.85
CA ASP A 2 -30.81 -34.75 -5.23
C ASP A 2 -32.33 -34.92 -5.34
N GLY A 3 -33.07 -34.38 -4.36
CA GLY A 3 -34.56 -34.47 -4.30
C GLY A 3 -35.12 -35.79 -3.80
N GLN A 4 -34.29 -36.76 -3.45
CA GLN A 4 -34.75 -38.05 -2.88
C GLN A 4 -34.43 -38.15 -1.39
N PHE A 5 -35.37 -38.71 -0.62
CA PHE A 5 -35.22 -38.90 0.82
C PHE A 5 -34.54 -40.22 1.13
N TYR A 6 -33.54 -40.21 1.97
CA TYR A 6 -32.80 -41.36 2.47
C TYR A 6 -32.67 -41.26 4.00
N TYR A 7 -32.66 -42.41 4.68
CA TYR A 7 -32.22 -42.46 6.06
C TYR A 7 -30.69 -42.26 6.11
N LEU A 8 -30.18 -41.67 7.17
CA LEU A 8 -28.75 -41.33 7.31
C LEU A 8 -27.81 -42.51 7.12
N ASP A 9 -28.24 -43.68 7.53
CA ASP A 9 -27.51 -44.95 7.39
C ASP A 9 -27.67 -45.65 6.01
N ALA A 10 -28.59 -45.12 5.17
CA ALA A 10 -28.91 -45.67 3.86
C ALA A 10 -28.56 -44.72 2.69
N VAL A 11 -27.81 -43.67 2.94
CA VAL A 11 -27.38 -42.74 1.90
C VAL A 11 -26.42 -43.43 0.93
N PRO A 12 -26.68 -43.47 -0.39
CA PRO A 12 -25.79 -44.09 -1.36
C PRO A 12 -24.47 -43.35 -1.46
N ALA A 13 -23.41 -44.06 -1.89
CA ALA A 13 -22.12 -43.42 -2.15
C ALA A 13 -22.26 -42.38 -3.27
N LEU A 14 -21.91 -41.14 -2.97
CA LEU A 14 -22.03 -40.02 -3.91
C LEU A 14 -20.87 -40.00 -4.89
N ASP A 15 -21.16 -39.67 -6.15
CA ASP A 15 -20.12 -39.52 -7.20
C ASP A 15 -19.34 -38.22 -6.97
N ARG A 16 -18.03 -38.31 -6.71
CA ARG A 16 -17.13 -37.19 -6.45
C ARG A 16 -16.98 -36.22 -7.62
N ASN A 17 -17.34 -36.63 -8.82
CA ASN A 17 -17.22 -35.81 -10.05
C ASN A 17 -18.54 -35.12 -10.42
N ARG A 18 -19.59 -35.27 -9.62
CA ARG A 18 -20.91 -34.65 -9.83
C ARG A 18 -21.24 -33.74 -8.66
N VAL A 19 -21.90 -32.63 -8.96
CA VAL A 19 -22.48 -31.74 -7.93
C VAL A 19 -23.77 -32.41 -7.43
N HIS A 20 -23.90 -32.51 -6.12
CA HIS A 20 -25.06 -33.07 -5.45
C HIS A 20 -25.70 -32.04 -4.56
N ASP A 21 -27.04 -31.94 -4.59
CA ASP A 21 -27.82 -31.17 -3.63
C ASP A 21 -28.13 -32.03 -2.41
N ILE A 22 -27.64 -31.59 -1.26
CA ILE A 22 -27.80 -32.31 0.01
C ILE A 22 -28.55 -31.41 1.00
N SER A 23 -29.72 -31.85 1.44
CA SER A 23 -30.52 -31.19 2.48
C SER A 23 -30.81 -32.17 3.61
N VAL A 24 -30.88 -31.68 4.84
CA VAL A 24 -31.25 -32.49 6.02
C VAL A 24 -32.70 -32.20 6.36
N LEU A 25 -33.52 -33.23 6.35
CA LEU A 25 -34.90 -33.13 6.83
C LEU A 25 -34.90 -33.11 8.37
N ILE A 26 -35.28 -32.00 8.96
CA ILE A 26 -35.30 -31.83 10.42
C ILE A 26 -36.61 -32.39 11.01
N ASP A 27 -37.73 -32.02 10.41
CA ASP A 27 -39.05 -32.42 10.93
C ASP A 27 -40.12 -32.41 9.83
N GLY A 28 -41.20 -33.16 10.03
CA GLY A 28 -42.40 -33.15 9.21
C GLY A 28 -43.62 -32.80 10.07
N VAL A 29 -44.10 -31.55 9.97
CA VAL A 29 -45.17 -31.04 10.85
C VAL A 29 -46.44 -30.78 10.08
N LYS A 30 -47.57 -31.22 10.62
CA LYS A 30 -48.87 -30.87 10.07
C LYS A 30 -49.25 -29.43 10.46
N ILE A 31 -49.59 -28.61 9.46
CA ILE A 31 -49.94 -27.22 9.70
C ILE A 31 -51.30 -27.13 10.43
N GLY A 32 -51.28 -26.55 11.64
CA GLY A 32 -52.47 -26.32 12.48
C GLY A 32 -52.09 -25.47 13.68
N ARG A 33 -53.08 -24.76 14.24
CA ARG A 33 -52.84 -23.93 15.43
C ARG A 33 -52.37 -24.72 16.64
N GLU A 34 -52.79 -25.99 16.74
CA GLU A 34 -52.34 -26.94 17.77
C GLU A 34 -50.85 -27.29 17.69
N ASN A 35 -50.24 -27.14 16.54
CA ASN A 35 -48.82 -27.51 16.29
C ASN A 35 -47.91 -26.28 16.22
N GLU A 36 -48.38 -25.09 16.57
CA GLU A 36 -47.57 -23.85 16.47
C GLU A 36 -46.28 -23.91 17.26
N ALA A 37 -46.27 -24.52 18.44
CA ALA A 37 -45.06 -24.67 19.26
C ALA A 37 -44.05 -25.57 18.58
N GLN A 38 -44.46 -26.70 18.00
CA GLN A 38 -43.62 -27.65 17.27
C GLN A 38 -43.03 -26.99 16.00
N ILE A 39 -43.86 -26.22 15.27
CA ILE A 39 -43.40 -25.50 14.08
C ILE A 39 -42.27 -24.50 14.44
N LYS A 40 -42.46 -23.74 15.55
CA LYS A 40 -41.44 -22.80 16.02
C LYS A 40 -40.11 -23.50 16.42
N GLU A 41 -40.23 -24.63 17.09
CA GLU A 41 -39.06 -25.43 17.49
C GLU A 41 -38.35 -25.98 16.27
N SER A 42 -39.08 -26.56 15.30
CA SER A 42 -38.50 -27.09 14.05
C SER A 42 -37.83 -26.02 13.21
N ILE A 43 -38.43 -24.81 13.12
CA ILE A 43 -37.80 -23.65 12.44
C ILE A 43 -36.49 -23.25 13.15
N SER A 44 -36.55 -23.15 14.49
CA SER A 44 -35.35 -22.75 15.27
C SER A 44 -34.21 -23.77 15.13
N LEU A 45 -34.55 -25.05 15.19
CA LEU A 45 -33.57 -26.15 15.02
C LEU A 45 -33.00 -26.17 13.60
N SER A 46 -33.86 -26.06 12.58
CA SER A 46 -33.46 -25.99 11.18
C SER A 46 -32.51 -24.81 10.92
N GLY A 47 -32.86 -23.61 11.43
CA GLY A 47 -32.05 -22.42 11.30
C GLY A 47 -30.67 -22.54 12.01
N PHE A 48 -30.63 -23.22 13.16
CA PHE A 48 -29.40 -23.47 13.89
C PHE A 48 -28.47 -24.43 13.11
N GLU A 49 -28.99 -25.55 12.62
CA GLU A 49 -28.21 -26.58 11.90
C GLU A 49 -27.74 -26.09 10.52
N SER A 50 -28.54 -25.26 9.84
CA SER A 50 -28.23 -24.72 8.50
C SER A 50 -27.51 -23.36 8.54
N SER A 51 -27.22 -22.82 9.72
CA SER A 51 -26.70 -21.47 9.88
C SER A 51 -27.62 -20.38 9.28
N GLY A 52 -28.94 -20.53 9.43
CA GLY A 52 -29.95 -19.53 9.09
C GLY A 52 -30.63 -19.71 7.75
N GLU A 53 -30.41 -20.81 7.01
CA GLU A 53 -31.07 -21.09 5.74
C GLU A 53 -32.00 -22.30 5.88
N ILE A 54 -33.29 -22.16 5.58
CA ILE A 54 -34.28 -23.25 5.70
C ILE A 54 -35.11 -23.36 4.42
N ILE A 55 -35.44 -24.62 4.07
CA ILE A 55 -36.37 -24.94 2.99
C ILE A 55 -37.61 -25.56 3.61
N VAL A 56 -38.77 -25.01 3.29
CA VAL A 56 -40.05 -25.56 3.67
C VAL A 56 -40.68 -26.24 2.45
N LEU A 57 -40.93 -27.54 2.56
CA LEU A 57 -41.57 -28.34 1.51
C LEU A 57 -43.08 -28.42 1.77
N HIS A 58 -43.89 -28.02 0.79
CA HIS A 58 -45.34 -28.21 0.81
C HIS A 58 -45.78 -28.90 -0.47
N GLY A 59 -46.02 -30.19 -0.41
CA GLY A 59 -46.30 -31.00 -1.59
C GLY A 59 -45.07 -31.13 -2.48
N GLN A 60 -45.11 -30.56 -3.69
CA GLN A 60 -43.97 -30.48 -4.62
C GLN A 60 -43.35 -29.07 -4.68
N GLU A 61 -43.87 -28.14 -3.88
CA GLU A 61 -43.36 -26.78 -3.87
C GLU A 61 -42.34 -26.58 -2.75
N GLU A 62 -41.25 -25.90 -3.08
CA GLU A 62 -40.19 -25.55 -2.15
C GLU A 62 -40.22 -24.05 -1.87
N TYR A 63 -40.26 -23.70 -0.59
CA TYR A 63 -40.18 -22.31 -0.12
C TYR A 63 -38.88 -22.13 0.63
N PHE A 64 -38.00 -21.26 0.11
CA PHE A 64 -36.74 -20.93 0.74
C PHE A 64 -36.89 -19.74 1.68
N PHE A 65 -36.37 -19.84 2.89
CA PHE A 65 -36.32 -18.77 3.89
C PHE A 65 -34.87 -18.65 4.39
N SER A 66 -34.45 -17.42 4.63
CA SER A 66 -33.13 -17.15 5.19
C SER A 66 -33.24 -15.99 6.19
N ASP A 67 -32.54 -16.09 7.32
CA ASP A 67 -32.34 -14.98 8.25
C ASP A 67 -31.15 -14.11 7.84
N ARG A 68 -30.45 -14.51 6.75
CA ARG A 68 -29.33 -13.77 6.14
C ARG A 68 -29.84 -12.85 5.04
N LEU A 69 -28.99 -11.91 4.67
CA LEU A 69 -29.21 -11.09 3.48
C LEU A 69 -29.19 -11.99 2.23
N TYR A 70 -30.36 -12.35 1.77
CA TYR A 70 -30.57 -13.21 0.61
C TYR A 70 -31.28 -12.45 -0.50
N CYS A 71 -30.78 -12.58 -1.72
CA CYS A 71 -31.46 -12.01 -2.87
C CYS A 71 -32.42 -13.06 -3.47
N PRO A 72 -33.78 -12.87 -3.34
CA PRO A 72 -34.73 -13.86 -3.83
C PRO A 72 -34.75 -14.00 -5.35
N ARG A 73 -34.11 -13.06 -6.07
CA ARG A 73 -34.06 -13.05 -7.53
C ARG A 73 -32.85 -13.76 -8.09
N CYS A 74 -31.67 -13.59 -7.46
CA CYS A 74 -30.41 -14.20 -7.90
C CYS A 74 -30.10 -15.51 -7.15
N HIS A 75 -30.89 -15.85 -6.14
CA HIS A 75 -30.68 -17.00 -5.24
C HIS A 75 -29.28 -17.00 -4.59
N ILE A 76 -28.74 -15.81 -4.30
CA ILE A 76 -27.42 -15.64 -3.69
C ILE A 76 -27.59 -15.15 -2.26
N SER A 77 -27.03 -15.88 -1.30
CA SER A 77 -26.89 -15.42 0.08
C SER A 77 -25.69 -14.47 0.17
N LEU A 78 -25.96 -13.23 0.57
CA LEU A 78 -24.93 -12.24 0.84
C LEU A 78 -24.39 -12.48 2.26
N LYS A 79 -23.08 -12.39 2.42
CA LYS A 79 -22.50 -12.37 3.77
C LYS A 79 -23.02 -11.14 4.51
N GLU A 80 -23.34 -11.34 5.78
CA GLU A 80 -23.75 -10.24 6.66
C GLU A 80 -22.71 -9.11 6.58
N PRO A 81 -23.14 -7.88 6.24
CA PRO A 81 -22.20 -6.79 6.06
C PRO A 81 -21.55 -6.47 7.41
N GLN A 82 -20.29 -6.83 7.53
CA GLN A 82 -19.46 -6.43 8.65
C GLN A 82 -18.99 -4.99 8.45
N PRO A 83 -18.64 -4.23 9.51
CA PRO A 83 -18.04 -2.89 9.34
C PRO A 83 -16.85 -2.88 8.36
N ALA A 84 -16.10 -3.97 8.26
CA ALA A 84 -15.05 -4.17 7.28
C ALA A 84 -15.56 -4.25 5.83
N THR A 85 -16.81 -4.63 5.60
CA THR A 85 -17.44 -4.68 4.26
C THR A 85 -17.66 -3.27 3.70
N PHE A 86 -17.81 -2.28 4.57
CA PHE A 86 -17.90 -0.85 4.22
C PHE A 86 -16.55 -0.13 4.33
N SER A 87 -15.48 -0.87 4.62
CA SER A 87 -14.11 -0.35 4.63
C SER A 87 -13.63 -0.14 3.21
N LEU A 88 -12.84 0.91 3.00
CA LEU A 88 -12.20 1.27 1.73
C LEU A 88 -11.27 0.15 1.17
N HIS A 89 -11.12 -0.98 1.85
CA HIS A 89 -10.17 -2.05 1.52
C HIS A 89 -10.79 -3.44 1.29
N SER A 90 -12.11 -3.55 1.20
CA SER A 90 -12.77 -4.86 1.00
C SER A 90 -13.63 -4.85 -0.26
N PRO A 91 -13.20 -5.52 -1.35
CA PRO A 91 -14.03 -5.69 -2.52
C PRO A 91 -15.22 -6.60 -2.17
N GLY A 92 -16.42 -6.06 -2.23
CA GLY A 92 -17.65 -6.84 -2.06
C GLY A 92 -17.93 -7.75 -3.27
N PRO A 93 -18.70 -8.83 -3.10
CA PRO A 93 -19.12 -9.67 -4.22
C PRO A 93 -19.96 -8.88 -5.21
N VAL A 94 -19.64 -9.03 -6.50
CA VAL A 94 -20.39 -8.42 -7.61
C VAL A 94 -21.69 -9.21 -7.80
N CYS A 95 -22.84 -8.54 -7.79
CA CYS A 95 -24.13 -9.18 -8.09
C CYS A 95 -24.16 -9.57 -9.59
N PRO A 96 -24.35 -10.84 -9.94
CA PRO A 96 -24.35 -11.29 -11.34
C PRO A 96 -25.52 -10.76 -12.17
N ASP A 97 -26.66 -10.45 -11.53
CA ASP A 97 -27.86 -9.93 -12.21
C ASP A 97 -27.68 -8.50 -12.75
N TYR A 98 -26.92 -7.67 -12.03
CA TYR A 98 -26.62 -6.29 -12.42
C TYR A 98 -25.23 -6.15 -13.05
N GLN A 99 -24.51 -7.25 -13.28
CA GLN A 99 -23.17 -7.28 -13.86
C GLN A 99 -22.20 -6.24 -13.26
N GLY A 100 -22.41 -5.92 -11.98
CA GLY A 100 -21.59 -4.94 -11.26
C GLY A 100 -21.91 -3.47 -11.54
N THR A 101 -22.92 -3.16 -12.34
CA THR A 101 -23.28 -1.76 -12.68
C THR A 101 -23.80 -0.94 -11.49
N GLY A 102 -24.37 -1.60 -10.48
CA GLY A 102 -25.01 -0.93 -9.34
C GLY A 102 -26.33 -0.24 -9.66
N PHE A 103 -26.76 -0.23 -10.93
CA PHE A 103 -27.99 0.42 -11.38
C PHE A 103 -29.05 -0.60 -11.79
N ASN A 104 -30.33 -0.31 -11.54
CA ASN A 104 -31.44 -1.11 -12.04
C ASN A 104 -31.63 -0.91 -13.57
N ARG A 105 -32.35 -1.83 -14.21
CA ARG A 105 -32.58 -1.79 -15.66
C ARG A 105 -33.29 -0.52 -16.12
N GLU A 106 -34.18 0.02 -15.27
CA GLU A 106 -34.93 1.25 -15.57
C GLU A 106 -33.99 2.46 -15.63
N ALA A 107 -33.06 2.60 -14.66
CA ALA A 107 -32.06 3.66 -14.67
C ALA A 107 -31.12 3.58 -15.88
N LEU A 108 -30.78 2.36 -16.30
CA LEU A 108 -29.92 2.15 -17.50
C LEU A 108 -30.66 2.40 -18.82
N ALA A 109 -31.99 2.53 -18.82
CA ALA A 109 -32.79 2.84 -20.01
C ALA A 109 -32.81 4.34 -20.35
N PHE A 110 -32.28 5.22 -19.49
CA PHE A 110 -32.16 6.65 -19.76
C PHE A 110 -30.81 6.97 -20.39
N TYR A 111 -30.84 7.69 -21.51
CA TYR A 111 -29.66 8.04 -22.29
C TYR A 111 -29.49 9.55 -22.39
N PHE A 112 -28.27 10.01 -22.23
CA PHE A 112 -27.84 11.38 -22.46
C PHE A 112 -26.75 11.37 -23.53
N GLY A 113 -26.99 12.04 -24.64
CA GLY A 113 -26.05 12.02 -25.79
C GLY A 113 -25.72 10.61 -26.30
N GLY A 114 -26.68 9.67 -26.19
CA GLY A 114 -26.50 8.27 -26.64
C GLY A 114 -25.79 7.35 -25.64
N LYS A 115 -25.52 7.80 -24.42
CA LYS A 115 -24.89 7.00 -23.33
C LYS A 115 -25.77 6.99 -22.08
N ASN A 116 -25.84 5.85 -21.41
CA ASN A 116 -26.49 5.75 -20.09
C ASN A 116 -25.53 6.17 -18.96
N ILE A 117 -26.07 6.29 -17.74
CA ILE A 117 -25.30 6.76 -16.57
C ILE A 117 -24.11 5.84 -16.24
N PHE A 118 -24.22 4.53 -16.43
CA PHE A 118 -23.13 3.60 -16.19
C PHE A 118 -22.04 3.75 -17.25
N GLU A 119 -22.41 3.84 -18.53
CA GLU A 119 -21.47 4.04 -19.64
C GLU A 119 -20.70 5.37 -19.50
N LEU A 120 -21.39 6.44 -19.06
CA LEU A 120 -20.73 7.72 -18.75
C LEU A 120 -19.76 7.57 -17.57
N GLY A 121 -20.14 6.79 -16.55
CA GLY A 121 -19.29 6.52 -15.39
C GLY A 121 -18.05 5.67 -15.69
N GLU A 122 -18.09 4.83 -16.73
CA GLU A 122 -16.96 4.02 -17.21
C GLU A 122 -15.98 4.80 -18.12
N MET A 123 -16.38 5.98 -18.60
CA MET A 123 -15.46 6.83 -19.36
C MET A 123 -14.35 7.38 -18.46
N GLU A 124 -13.14 7.50 -19.00
CA GLU A 124 -12.10 8.27 -18.36
C GLU A 124 -12.55 9.72 -18.20
N ILE A 125 -12.22 10.36 -17.06
CA ILE A 125 -12.66 11.74 -16.75
C ILE A 125 -12.27 12.72 -17.87
N ALA A 126 -11.13 12.54 -18.52
CA ALA A 126 -10.71 13.36 -19.65
C ALA A 126 -11.70 13.24 -20.81
N ASP A 127 -12.06 12.00 -21.20
CA ASP A 127 -13.02 11.76 -22.27
C ASP A 127 -14.43 12.22 -21.91
N LEU A 128 -14.79 12.08 -20.64
CA LEU A 128 -16.07 12.54 -20.13
C LEU A 128 -16.19 14.08 -20.22
N ALA A 129 -15.10 14.81 -19.95
CA ALA A 129 -15.05 16.25 -20.12
C ALA A 129 -15.21 16.64 -21.59
N ASP A 130 -14.51 15.96 -22.52
CA ASP A 130 -14.63 16.16 -23.94
C ASP A 130 -16.05 15.81 -24.44
N PHE A 131 -16.63 14.73 -23.95
CA PHE A 131 -17.99 14.33 -24.26
C PHE A 131 -19.00 15.42 -23.87
N PHE A 132 -18.94 15.93 -22.65
CA PHE A 132 -19.85 16.98 -22.19
C PHE A 132 -19.61 18.32 -22.90
N GLY A 133 -18.37 18.61 -23.30
CA GLY A 133 -18.06 19.80 -24.09
C GLY A 133 -18.54 19.73 -25.55
N GLY A 134 -18.69 18.52 -26.11
CA GLY A 134 -19.02 18.28 -27.50
C GLY A 134 -20.44 17.74 -27.76
N VAL A 135 -21.21 17.39 -26.74
CA VAL A 135 -22.54 16.78 -26.90
C VAL A 135 -23.52 17.76 -27.54
N LYS A 136 -24.19 17.31 -28.60
CA LYS A 136 -25.23 18.08 -29.29
C LYS A 136 -26.58 17.75 -28.68
N LEU A 137 -27.23 18.75 -28.11
CA LEU A 137 -28.52 18.65 -27.42
C LEU A 137 -29.58 19.41 -28.20
N GLY A 138 -30.84 18.96 -28.07
CA GLY A 138 -32.00 19.70 -28.54
C GLY A 138 -32.25 20.98 -27.74
N GLU A 139 -33.03 21.92 -28.23
CA GLU A 139 -33.27 23.23 -27.60
C GLU A 139 -33.81 23.08 -26.15
N LEU A 140 -34.74 22.17 -25.91
CA LEU A 140 -35.31 21.92 -24.59
C LEU A 140 -34.26 21.30 -23.63
N GLU A 141 -33.51 20.30 -24.10
CA GLU A 141 -32.45 19.66 -23.32
C GLU A 141 -31.36 20.65 -22.95
N GLN A 142 -31.00 21.54 -23.90
CA GLN A 142 -29.99 22.58 -23.68
C GLN A 142 -30.43 23.57 -22.61
N GLN A 143 -31.71 23.96 -22.56
CA GLN A 143 -32.25 24.83 -21.50
C GLN A 143 -32.18 24.16 -20.12
N ILE A 144 -32.47 22.86 -20.04
CA ILE A 144 -32.44 22.08 -18.78
C ILE A 144 -31.00 21.94 -18.28
N VAL A 145 -30.06 21.69 -19.17
CA VAL A 145 -28.67 21.33 -18.81
C VAL A 145 -27.77 22.56 -18.63
N ALA A 146 -28.13 23.71 -19.26
CA ALA A 146 -27.33 24.94 -19.22
C ALA A 146 -26.85 25.37 -17.82
N PRO A 147 -27.64 25.31 -16.74
CA PRO A 147 -27.17 25.70 -15.40
C PRO A 147 -26.26 24.64 -14.75
N LEU A 148 -26.30 23.39 -15.18
CA LEU A 148 -25.58 22.27 -14.57
C LEU A 148 -24.23 22.01 -15.27
N MET A 149 -24.18 22.14 -16.60
CA MET A 149 -23.02 21.79 -17.42
C MET A 149 -21.73 22.51 -17.01
N PRO A 150 -21.72 23.84 -16.78
CA PRO A 150 -20.50 24.53 -16.35
C PRO A 150 -19.93 23.97 -15.04
N GLN A 151 -20.79 23.58 -14.09
CA GLN A 151 -20.38 23.03 -12.81
C GLN A 151 -19.77 21.63 -12.96
N ILE A 152 -20.37 20.80 -13.84
CA ILE A 152 -19.86 19.47 -14.15
C ILE A 152 -18.49 19.57 -14.81
N ILE A 153 -18.37 20.38 -15.86
CA ILE A 153 -17.12 20.58 -16.62
C ILE A 153 -16.04 21.14 -15.68
N GLN A 154 -16.33 22.13 -14.86
CA GLN A 154 -15.39 22.70 -13.90
C GLN A 154 -14.83 21.66 -12.95
N ARG A 155 -15.67 20.73 -12.46
CA ARG A 155 -15.22 19.63 -11.59
C ARG A 155 -14.35 18.62 -12.34
N LEU A 156 -14.74 18.23 -13.54
CA LEU A 156 -13.94 17.33 -14.38
C LEU A 156 -12.58 17.94 -14.75
N GLU A 157 -12.55 19.22 -15.11
CA GLU A 157 -11.29 19.95 -15.33
C GLU A 157 -10.39 19.97 -14.10
N ALA A 158 -10.96 20.08 -12.88
CA ALA A 158 -10.17 20.04 -11.65
C ALA A 158 -9.48 18.67 -11.47
N PHE A 159 -10.16 17.55 -11.82
CA PHE A 159 -9.54 16.23 -11.88
C PHE A 159 -8.42 16.17 -12.91
N ILE A 160 -8.65 16.69 -14.12
CA ILE A 160 -7.66 16.70 -15.21
C ILE A 160 -6.42 17.49 -14.80
N ARG A 161 -6.60 18.66 -14.17
CA ARG A 161 -5.50 19.50 -13.66
C ARG A 161 -4.66 18.82 -12.56
N LEU A 162 -5.26 17.89 -11.81
CA LEU A 162 -4.56 17.07 -10.81
C LEU A 162 -4.05 15.74 -11.39
N HIS A 163 -3.98 15.64 -12.71
CA HIS A 163 -3.52 14.44 -13.42
C HIS A 163 -4.31 13.16 -13.06
N LEU A 164 -5.62 13.32 -12.79
CA LEU A 164 -6.56 12.23 -12.53
C LEU A 164 -7.51 11.98 -13.71
N GLY A 165 -7.19 12.52 -14.89
CA GLY A 165 -8.03 12.41 -16.09
C GLY A 165 -8.23 10.98 -16.59
N TYR A 166 -7.33 10.05 -16.23
CA TYR A 166 -7.40 8.63 -16.59
C TYR A 166 -8.30 7.79 -15.67
N ILE A 167 -8.80 8.35 -14.56
CA ILE A 167 -9.69 7.65 -13.64
C ILE A 167 -11.12 7.68 -14.19
N THR A 168 -11.90 6.62 -13.96
CA THR A 168 -13.33 6.58 -14.27
C THR A 168 -14.15 6.92 -13.03
N LEU A 169 -15.37 7.49 -13.20
CA LEU A 169 -16.23 7.83 -12.06
C LEU A 169 -16.72 6.58 -11.29
N ASN A 170 -16.87 5.46 -12.00
CA ASN A 170 -17.28 4.17 -11.40
C ASN A 170 -16.15 3.44 -10.69
N ARG A 171 -14.90 3.93 -10.78
CA ARG A 171 -13.76 3.30 -10.12
C ARG A 171 -13.93 3.33 -8.61
N ARG A 172 -13.85 2.18 -7.99
CA ARG A 172 -14.00 2.03 -6.55
C ARG A 172 -12.88 2.73 -5.80
N ILE A 173 -13.22 3.48 -4.76
CA ILE A 173 -12.27 4.23 -3.91
C ILE A 173 -11.17 3.31 -3.35
N GLU A 174 -11.52 2.07 -3.03
CA GLU A 174 -10.60 1.04 -2.49
C GLU A 174 -9.48 0.65 -3.47
N THR A 175 -9.69 0.88 -4.77
CA THR A 175 -8.72 0.59 -5.82
C THR A 175 -7.83 1.77 -6.17
N LEU A 176 -8.08 2.94 -5.55
CA LEU A 176 -7.24 4.11 -5.72
C LEU A 176 -5.98 3.98 -4.87
N SER A 177 -4.85 4.39 -5.43
CA SER A 177 -3.62 4.58 -4.66
C SER A 177 -3.81 5.69 -3.61
N GLY A 178 -2.94 5.73 -2.59
CA GLY A 178 -3.00 6.77 -1.55
C GLY A 178 -2.96 8.18 -2.13
N GLY A 179 -2.08 8.43 -3.10
CA GLY A 179 -1.97 9.71 -3.79
C GLY A 179 -3.19 10.05 -4.65
N GLU A 180 -3.76 9.08 -5.39
CA GLU A 180 -5.00 9.29 -6.16
C GLU A 180 -6.17 9.66 -5.24
N LEU A 181 -6.32 8.97 -4.11
CA LEU A 181 -7.37 9.25 -3.13
C LEU A 181 -7.22 10.65 -2.52
N GLN A 182 -6.00 11.04 -2.16
CA GLN A 182 -5.73 12.36 -1.59
C GLN A 182 -6.03 13.48 -2.59
N ARG A 183 -5.60 13.32 -3.85
CA ARG A 183 -5.91 14.27 -4.92
C ARG A 183 -7.41 14.36 -5.22
N THR A 184 -8.13 13.23 -5.20
CA THR A 184 -9.60 13.21 -5.35
C THR A 184 -10.27 14.03 -4.24
N ARG A 185 -9.80 13.92 -3.00
CA ARG A 185 -10.27 14.77 -1.90
C ARG A 185 -9.95 16.24 -2.12
N LEU A 186 -8.77 16.57 -2.62
CA LEU A 186 -8.38 17.94 -2.94
C LEU A 186 -9.27 18.54 -4.04
N VAL A 187 -9.62 17.78 -5.10
CA VAL A 187 -10.58 18.21 -6.11
C VAL A 187 -11.91 18.65 -5.49
N SER A 188 -12.42 17.87 -4.54
CA SER A 188 -13.69 18.20 -3.88
C SER A 188 -13.64 19.54 -3.13
N GLN A 189 -12.49 19.87 -2.56
CA GLN A 189 -12.25 21.13 -1.82
C GLN A 189 -12.09 22.33 -2.75
N LEU A 190 -11.46 22.15 -3.91
CA LEU A 190 -11.26 23.21 -4.91
C LEU A 190 -12.57 23.72 -5.51
N GLY A 191 -13.58 22.85 -5.60
CA GLY A 191 -14.89 23.18 -6.21
C GLY A 191 -15.73 24.19 -5.41
N PHE A 192 -15.45 24.40 -4.12
CA PHE A 192 -16.30 25.23 -3.27
C PHE A 192 -15.99 26.72 -3.29
N GLY A 193 -14.86 27.16 -3.88
CA GLY A 193 -14.51 28.58 -4.01
C GLY A 193 -14.43 29.34 -2.68
N LEU A 194 -14.20 28.65 -1.58
CA LEU A 194 -14.19 29.20 -0.23
C LEU A 194 -12.98 30.12 -0.01
N ALA A 195 -13.17 31.22 0.71
CA ALA A 195 -12.15 32.17 1.12
C ALA A 195 -12.04 32.24 2.65
N GLY A 196 -10.87 32.65 3.18
CA GLY A 196 -10.63 32.77 4.61
C GLY A 196 -10.49 31.43 5.35
N ILE A 197 -10.12 30.38 4.66
CA ILE A 197 -9.96 29.02 5.21
C ILE A 197 -8.47 28.68 5.38
N ILE A 198 -8.18 27.85 6.39
CA ILE A 198 -6.87 27.22 6.57
C ILE A 198 -6.93 25.81 5.99
N TYR A 199 -6.19 25.57 4.92
CA TYR A 199 -5.99 24.25 4.35
C TYR A 199 -4.72 23.63 4.95
N ILE A 200 -4.85 22.41 5.52
CA ILE A 200 -3.72 21.64 6.03
C ILE A 200 -3.61 20.38 5.18
N LEU A 201 -2.50 20.22 4.48
CA LEU A 201 -2.24 19.14 3.55
C LEU A 201 -1.00 18.37 4.02
N ASP A 202 -1.15 17.05 4.16
CA ASP A 202 -0.07 16.15 4.56
C ASP A 202 0.41 15.38 3.35
N GLU A 203 1.66 15.63 2.94
CA GLU A 203 2.35 15.01 1.80
C GLU A 203 1.50 14.95 0.49
N PRO A 204 0.95 16.07 -0.01
CA PRO A 204 0.05 16.05 -1.16
C PRO A 204 0.75 15.66 -2.48
N SER A 205 2.08 15.65 -2.53
CA SER A 205 2.89 15.25 -3.69
C SER A 205 3.11 13.73 -3.81
N ILE A 206 2.62 12.92 -2.85
CA ILE A 206 2.81 11.46 -2.86
C ILE A 206 2.38 10.84 -4.19
N GLY A 207 3.27 10.01 -4.78
CA GLY A 207 3.01 9.27 -6.02
C GLY A 207 2.89 10.16 -7.27
N LEU A 208 3.28 11.44 -7.17
CA LEU A 208 3.34 12.37 -8.30
C LEU A 208 4.70 12.33 -8.97
N HIS A 209 4.67 12.24 -10.29
CA HIS A 209 5.85 12.55 -11.09
C HIS A 209 6.19 14.05 -10.99
N VAL A 210 7.46 14.41 -11.14
CA VAL A 210 7.92 15.81 -11.00
C VAL A 210 7.15 16.79 -11.90
N ALA A 211 6.80 16.39 -13.12
CA ALA A 211 5.95 17.19 -14.01
C ALA A 211 4.54 17.47 -13.45
N GLU A 212 4.02 16.55 -12.65
CA GLU A 212 2.68 16.66 -12.06
C GLU A 212 2.70 17.52 -10.79
N GLN A 213 3.85 17.56 -10.10
CA GLN A 213 4.06 18.42 -8.92
C GLN A 213 3.92 19.90 -9.25
N GLU A 214 4.38 20.34 -10.43
CA GLU A 214 4.19 21.73 -10.89
C GLU A 214 2.71 22.13 -10.96
N SER A 215 1.86 21.22 -11.45
CA SER A 215 0.42 21.45 -11.50
C SER A 215 -0.21 21.52 -10.11
N LEU A 216 0.23 20.66 -9.19
CA LEU A 216 -0.19 20.70 -7.80
C LEU A 216 0.21 22.05 -7.15
N ILE A 217 1.45 22.49 -7.31
CA ILE A 217 1.95 23.75 -6.80
C ILE A 217 1.12 24.92 -7.33
N ALA A 218 0.84 24.94 -8.64
CA ALA A 218 -0.01 25.99 -9.24
C ALA A 218 -1.42 26.03 -8.63
N ILE A 219 -1.98 24.89 -8.26
CA ILE A 219 -3.28 24.80 -7.58
C ILE A 219 -3.19 25.34 -6.15
N LEU A 220 -2.15 24.98 -5.40
CA LEU A 220 -1.94 25.47 -4.03
C LEU A 220 -1.77 27.00 -4.01
N GLN A 221 -1.05 27.55 -5.00
CA GLN A 221 -0.91 29.00 -5.17
C GLN A 221 -2.26 29.67 -5.45
N LYS A 222 -3.10 29.09 -6.32
CA LYS A 222 -4.46 29.60 -6.58
C LYS A 222 -5.38 29.55 -5.35
N LEU A 223 -5.22 28.55 -4.48
CA LEU A 223 -5.93 28.53 -3.19
C LEU A 223 -5.51 29.71 -2.31
N LYS A 224 -4.21 30.01 -2.25
CA LYS A 224 -3.65 31.14 -1.50
C LYS A 224 -4.16 32.49 -2.04
N GLU A 225 -4.26 32.66 -3.35
CA GLU A 225 -4.75 33.87 -4.00
C GLU A 225 -6.19 34.25 -3.62
N LYS A 226 -6.97 33.30 -3.08
CA LYS A 226 -8.35 33.51 -2.59
C LYS A 226 -8.42 33.83 -1.10
N ASP A 227 -7.42 34.51 -0.55
CA ASP A 227 -7.32 34.88 0.88
C ASP A 227 -7.35 33.67 1.82
N ASN A 228 -6.86 32.52 1.37
CA ASN A 228 -6.70 31.32 2.20
C ASN A 228 -5.26 31.18 2.70
N THR A 229 -5.12 30.48 3.83
CA THR A 229 -3.81 30.04 4.32
C THR A 229 -3.63 28.57 3.95
N VAL A 230 -2.51 28.23 3.31
CA VAL A 230 -2.20 26.86 2.91
C VAL A 230 -0.96 26.39 3.68
N ILE A 231 -1.14 25.38 4.53
CA ILE A 231 -0.07 24.73 5.30
C ILE A 231 0.17 23.36 4.68
N VAL A 232 1.40 23.09 4.26
CA VAL A 232 1.77 21.84 3.60
C VAL A 232 2.88 21.18 4.40
N VAL A 233 2.70 19.93 4.79
CA VAL A 233 3.77 19.07 5.32
C VAL A 233 4.38 18.34 4.13
N GLU A 234 5.66 18.59 3.83
CA GLU A 234 6.31 18.08 2.62
C GLU A 234 7.80 17.81 2.77
N HIS A 235 8.27 16.89 1.93
CA HIS A 235 9.68 16.54 1.79
C HIS A 235 10.21 16.82 0.38
N ASP A 236 9.33 17.20 -0.54
CA ASP A 236 9.67 17.45 -1.95
C ASP A 236 10.35 18.81 -2.14
N GLU A 237 11.46 18.82 -2.92
CA GLU A 237 12.25 20.01 -3.22
C GLU A 237 11.42 21.10 -3.92
N SER A 238 10.57 20.71 -4.91
CA SER A 238 9.81 21.65 -5.73
C SER A 238 8.76 22.37 -4.90
N THR A 239 8.07 21.65 -4.04
CA THR A 239 7.05 22.18 -3.13
C THR A 239 7.66 23.09 -2.07
N ILE A 240 8.78 22.71 -1.45
CA ILE A 240 9.50 23.53 -0.48
C ILE A 240 9.98 24.84 -1.13
N ARG A 241 10.51 24.79 -2.36
CA ARG A 241 10.97 25.98 -3.10
C ARG A 241 9.82 26.91 -3.55
N ALA A 242 8.60 26.41 -3.60
CA ALA A 242 7.41 27.20 -3.94
C ALA A 242 6.73 27.85 -2.72
N ALA A 243 7.17 27.53 -1.50
CA ALA A 243 6.61 28.09 -0.27
C ALA A 243 7.05 29.55 -0.05
N ASP A 244 6.21 30.34 0.63
CA ASP A 244 6.59 31.67 1.08
C ASP A 244 7.37 31.61 2.40
N TYR A 245 6.93 30.73 3.29
CA TYR A 245 7.44 30.59 4.66
C TYR A 245 7.74 29.12 4.96
N VAL A 246 8.85 28.84 5.60
CA VAL A 246 9.29 27.48 5.94
C VAL A 246 9.41 27.33 7.45
N VAL A 247 8.83 26.24 7.95
CA VAL A 247 9.07 25.74 9.32
C VAL A 247 9.77 24.39 9.18
N ASP A 248 11.06 24.34 9.51
CA ASP A 248 11.85 23.13 9.46
C ASP A 248 11.94 22.47 10.84
N MET A 249 11.59 21.18 10.88
CA MET A 249 11.53 20.38 12.11
C MET A 249 12.72 19.43 12.17
N GLY A 250 13.41 19.39 13.30
CA GLY A 250 14.57 18.54 13.45
C GLY A 250 15.15 18.56 14.87
N PRO A 251 16.51 18.40 14.99
CA PRO A 251 17.51 18.13 13.95
C PRO A 251 17.54 16.67 13.46
N GLY A 252 16.88 15.75 14.16
CA GLY A 252 16.78 14.33 13.84
C GLY A 252 15.35 13.81 13.98
N ALA A 253 15.19 12.49 14.04
CA ALA A 253 13.91 11.84 14.24
C ALA A 253 13.76 11.29 15.67
N GLY A 254 12.52 11.01 16.11
CA GLY A 254 12.23 10.47 17.43
C GLY A 254 12.61 11.42 18.57
N SER A 255 13.27 10.93 19.60
CA SER A 255 13.69 11.71 20.79
C SER A 255 14.69 12.83 20.47
N ALA A 256 15.42 12.72 19.35
CA ALA A 256 16.33 13.75 18.86
C ALA A 256 15.66 14.78 17.93
N GLY A 257 14.38 14.62 17.66
CA GLY A 257 13.58 15.48 16.80
C GLY A 257 12.57 16.34 17.56
N GLY A 258 11.53 16.78 16.87
CA GLY A 258 10.40 17.49 17.45
C GLY A 258 10.68 18.95 17.84
N ARG A 259 11.79 19.52 17.36
CA ARG A 259 12.16 20.93 17.61
C ARG A 259 12.11 21.72 16.30
N VAL A 260 11.69 22.96 16.39
CA VAL A 260 11.81 23.89 15.26
C VAL A 260 13.27 24.29 15.13
N VAL A 261 13.90 23.90 14.00
CA VAL A 261 15.30 24.24 13.65
C VAL A 261 15.36 25.58 12.93
N TYR A 262 14.36 25.83 12.08
CA TYR A 262 14.20 27.09 11.37
C TYR A 262 12.71 27.44 11.28
N ALA A 263 12.40 28.73 11.37
CA ALA A 263 11.08 29.29 11.07
C ALA A 263 11.28 30.68 10.48
N GLY A 264 10.92 30.87 9.22
CA GLY A 264 11.16 32.14 8.54
C GLY A 264 10.83 32.10 7.05
N TRP A 265 11.10 33.19 6.35
CA TRP A 265 10.87 33.32 4.92
C TRP A 265 11.82 32.40 4.12
N LEU A 266 11.32 31.85 3.04
CA LEU A 266 12.09 30.92 2.18
C LEU A 266 13.45 31.51 1.72
N LYS A 267 13.50 32.81 1.39
CA LYS A 267 14.72 33.47 0.92
C LYS A 267 15.90 33.31 1.88
N ASP A 268 15.64 33.27 3.18
CA ASP A 268 16.65 33.20 4.24
C ASP A 268 16.93 31.74 4.64
N PHE A 269 16.04 30.81 4.25
CA PHE A 269 16.10 29.39 4.63
C PHE A 269 17.36 28.68 4.13
N PHE A 270 17.82 28.97 2.91
CA PHE A 270 19.00 28.31 2.32
C PHE A 270 20.32 28.64 3.02
N ALA A 271 20.33 29.71 3.84
CA ALA A 271 21.47 30.09 4.68
C ALA A 271 21.33 29.59 6.13
N ALA A 272 20.22 28.94 6.49
CA ALA A 272 19.95 28.48 7.85
C ALA A 272 21.03 27.48 8.32
N GLN A 273 21.55 27.75 9.52
CA GLN A 273 22.53 26.86 10.16
C GLN A 273 21.82 25.77 10.95
N GLY A 274 22.33 24.53 10.87
CA GLY A 274 21.78 23.40 11.60
C GLY A 274 20.56 22.73 10.95
N SER A 275 20.07 23.24 9.82
CA SER A 275 19.00 22.61 9.02
C SER A 275 19.60 21.65 8.00
N LEU A 276 19.29 20.35 8.16
CA LEU A 276 19.66 19.34 7.17
C LEU A 276 18.96 19.58 5.82
N THR A 277 17.70 19.98 5.86
CA THR A 277 16.90 20.30 4.67
C THR A 277 17.56 21.44 3.87
N ALA A 278 17.95 22.53 4.55
CA ALA A 278 18.65 23.65 3.93
C ALA A 278 20.01 23.23 3.33
N ASP A 279 20.76 22.35 3.99
CA ASP A 279 22.04 21.85 3.50
C ASP A 279 21.89 21.07 2.18
N TYR A 280 20.83 20.24 2.03
CA TYR A 280 20.56 19.54 0.77
C TYR A 280 20.05 20.50 -0.32
N LEU A 281 19.11 21.35 0.00
CA LEU A 281 18.50 22.27 -0.96
C LEU A 281 19.45 23.38 -1.44
N SER A 282 20.41 23.80 -0.60
CA SER A 282 21.49 24.73 -0.99
C SER A 282 22.64 24.07 -1.75
N GLY A 283 22.65 22.73 -1.84
CA GLY A 283 23.73 21.97 -2.50
C GLY A 283 25.00 21.80 -1.67
N LYS A 284 25.03 22.22 -0.39
CA LYS A 284 26.13 21.93 0.55
C LYS A 284 26.29 20.45 0.78
N LYS A 285 25.17 19.70 0.85
CA LYS A 285 25.13 18.26 0.82
C LYS A 285 24.55 17.78 -0.50
N ARG A 286 25.08 16.67 -1.01
CA ARG A 286 24.61 16.06 -2.26
C ARG A 286 24.34 14.59 -2.07
N LEU A 287 23.28 14.10 -2.66
CA LEU A 287 22.95 12.68 -2.71
C LEU A 287 23.92 11.93 -3.64
N PRO A 288 24.24 10.66 -3.37
CA PRO A 288 25.08 9.85 -4.24
C PRO A 288 24.43 9.70 -5.62
N ALA A 289 25.12 10.10 -6.67
CA ALA A 289 24.68 9.94 -8.05
C ALA A 289 25.60 8.97 -8.79
N GLY A 290 25.12 8.46 -9.92
CA GLY A 290 25.87 7.56 -10.80
C GLY A 290 25.80 6.09 -10.40
N PRO A 291 26.44 5.20 -11.19
CA PRO A 291 26.29 3.76 -11.07
C PRO A 291 26.76 3.20 -9.73
N SER A 292 26.13 2.11 -9.30
CA SER A 292 26.37 1.44 -8.02
C SER A 292 27.77 0.86 -7.90
N ALA A 293 28.38 0.46 -9.03
CA ALA A 293 29.75 -0.03 -9.12
C ALA A 293 30.56 0.78 -10.13
N PRO A 294 31.82 1.18 -9.81
CA PRO A 294 32.68 1.82 -10.77
C PRO A 294 32.92 0.91 -12.00
N GLY A 295 32.65 1.44 -13.20
CA GLY A 295 32.83 0.70 -14.45
C GLY A 295 31.69 -0.26 -14.80
N TRP A 296 30.54 -0.17 -14.10
CA TRP A 296 29.32 -0.90 -14.52
C TRP A 296 28.85 -0.35 -15.88
N VAL A 297 28.64 -1.24 -16.83
CA VAL A 297 28.14 -0.93 -18.18
C VAL A 297 27.09 -1.95 -18.56
N ALA A 298 25.96 -1.46 -19.10
CA ALA A 298 24.82 -2.28 -19.46
C ALA A 298 25.15 -3.39 -20.46
N GLU A 299 26.07 -3.13 -21.40
CA GLU A 299 26.46 -4.08 -22.45
C GLU A 299 27.13 -5.36 -21.94
N LYS A 300 27.61 -5.35 -20.70
CA LYS A 300 28.26 -6.51 -20.05
C LYS A 300 27.37 -7.21 -19.02
N ALA A 301 26.19 -6.70 -18.77
CA ALA A 301 25.27 -7.26 -17.78
C ALA A 301 24.45 -8.43 -18.37
N ASP A 302 24.18 -9.44 -17.54
CA ASP A 302 23.15 -10.43 -17.84
C ASP A 302 21.77 -9.82 -17.65
N PHE A 303 20.85 -10.07 -18.56
CA PHE A 303 19.49 -9.52 -18.54
C PHE A 303 18.43 -10.58 -18.34
N ILE A 304 17.39 -10.22 -17.60
CA ILE A 304 16.06 -10.87 -17.72
C ILE A 304 15.34 -10.12 -18.82
N GLU A 305 14.93 -10.81 -19.86
CA GLU A 305 14.19 -10.24 -20.98
C GLU A 305 12.80 -10.91 -21.05
N ILE A 306 11.76 -10.11 -21.07
CA ILE A 306 10.37 -10.56 -21.25
C ILE A 306 9.78 -9.79 -22.40
N THR A 307 9.35 -10.50 -23.45
CA THR A 307 8.80 -9.90 -24.66
C THR A 307 7.29 -10.04 -24.73
N GLY A 308 6.64 -9.07 -25.36
CA GLY A 308 5.20 -9.09 -25.60
C GLY A 308 4.33 -9.00 -24.36
N LEU A 309 4.82 -8.30 -23.31
CA LEU A 309 4.06 -8.12 -22.07
C LEU A 309 2.76 -7.35 -22.33
N THR A 310 1.64 -7.93 -21.89
CA THR A 310 0.33 -7.31 -21.97
C THR A 310 -0.42 -7.49 -20.66
N ILE A 311 -0.76 -6.39 -20.01
CA ILE A 311 -1.55 -6.33 -18.79
C ILE A 311 -2.11 -4.91 -18.60
N ASN A 312 -3.36 -4.77 -18.21
CA ASN A 312 -4.03 -3.48 -18.00
C ASN A 312 -3.82 -2.53 -19.21
N ASN A 313 -3.22 -1.37 -19.00
CA ASN A 313 -2.87 -0.41 -20.06
C ASN A 313 -1.55 -0.73 -20.78
N VAL A 314 -0.71 -1.61 -20.24
CA VAL A 314 0.53 -2.06 -20.90
C VAL A 314 0.18 -3.04 -22.01
N ARG A 315 0.62 -2.78 -23.23
CA ARG A 315 0.33 -3.61 -24.40
C ARG A 315 1.58 -3.86 -25.21
N ASP A 316 1.89 -5.15 -25.40
CA ASP A 316 2.99 -5.63 -26.25
C ASP A 316 4.35 -4.98 -25.92
N ALA A 317 4.66 -4.87 -24.62
CA ALA A 317 5.88 -4.24 -24.15
C ALA A 317 7.03 -5.26 -24.01
N ASP A 318 8.22 -4.88 -24.45
CA ASP A 318 9.43 -5.67 -24.28
C ASP A 318 10.25 -5.08 -23.12
N LEU A 319 10.41 -5.83 -22.03
CA LEU A 319 11.08 -5.39 -20.81
C LEU A 319 12.43 -6.10 -20.64
N ARG A 320 13.48 -5.31 -20.33
CA ARG A 320 14.81 -5.81 -20.02
C ARG A 320 15.25 -5.30 -18.65
N ILE A 321 15.62 -6.20 -17.76
CA ILE A 321 16.11 -5.90 -16.41
C ILE A 321 17.50 -6.50 -16.23
N PRO A 322 18.55 -5.71 -16.00
CA PRO A 322 19.89 -6.21 -15.74
C PRO A 322 20.00 -6.87 -14.37
N LEU A 323 20.70 -8.00 -14.29
CA LEU A 323 21.01 -8.65 -13.02
C LEU A 323 22.19 -7.96 -12.32
N GLY A 324 22.18 -7.95 -11.00
CA GLY A 324 23.25 -7.35 -10.19
C GLY A 324 23.34 -5.82 -10.27
N ALA A 325 22.24 -5.15 -10.57
CA ALA A 325 22.18 -3.70 -10.77
C ALA A 325 20.98 -3.07 -10.06
N LEU A 326 21.02 -1.74 -9.90
CA LEU A 326 19.89 -0.91 -9.51
C LEU A 326 19.14 -0.45 -10.76
N THR A 327 17.94 -0.94 -10.95
CA THR A 327 17.06 -0.49 -12.03
C THR A 327 15.97 0.41 -11.47
N ALA A 328 15.84 1.63 -12.00
CA ALA A 328 14.70 2.51 -11.72
C ALA A 328 13.65 2.40 -12.82
N VAL A 329 12.42 2.11 -12.43
CA VAL A 329 11.25 2.12 -13.32
C VAL A 329 10.46 3.38 -13.05
N THR A 330 10.41 4.28 -14.03
CA THR A 330 9.87 5.62 -13.90
C THR A 330 8.82 5.94 -14.98
N GLY A 331 8.25 7.13 -14.92
CA GLY A 331 7.21 7.62 -15.82
C GLY A 331 6.07 8.30 -15.06
N VAL A 332 5.19 9.01 -15.75
CA VAL A 332 4.05 9.74 -15.16
C VAL A 332 3.08 8.83 -14.40
N SER A 333 2.22 9.41 -13.56
CA SER A 333 1.19 8.65 -12.84
C SER A 333 0.24 7.97 -13.82
N GLY A 334 -0.16 6.73 -13.51
CA GLY A 334 -1.02 5.94 -14.41
C GLY A 334 -0.35 5.43 -15.69
N SER A 335 0.97 5.62 -15.90
CA SER A 335 1.68 5.12 -17.08
C SER A 335 1.83 3.59 -17.13
N GLY A 336 1.47 2.86 -16.06
CA GLY A 336 1.51 1.41 -16.01
C GLY A 336 2.72 0.80 -15.30
N LYS A 337 3.50 1.58 -14.54
CA LYS A 337 4.70 1.10 -13.81
C LYS A 337 4.43 -0.06 -12.87
N SER A 338 3.47 0.09 -11.97
CA SER A 338 3.11 -0.98 -11.01
C SER A 338 2.51 -2.17 -11.73
N SER A 339 1.68 -1.95 -12.77
CA SER A 339 1.17 -3.03 -13.62
C SER A 339 2.28 -3.81 -14.31
N LEU A 340 3.29 -3.12 -14.86
CA LEU A 340 4.42 -3.76 -15.53
C LEU A 340 5.26 -4.60 -14.56
N ILE A 341 5.58 -4.06 -13.38
CA ILE A 341 6.52 -4.69 -12.44
C ILE A 341 5.81 -5.60 -11.44
N MET A 342 4.74 -5.12 -10.77
CA MET A 342 4.10 -5.86 -9.69
C MET A 342 3.07 -6.87 -10.20
N ASP A 343 2.30 -6.52 -11.25
CA ASP A 343 1.23 -7.36 -11.75
C ASP A 343 1.68 -8.28 -12.91
N ALA A 344 2.75 -7.92 -13.65
CA ALA A 344 3.27 -8.74 -14.75
C ALA A 344 4.64 -9.37 -14.44
N PHE A 345 5.69 -8.57 -14.32
CA PHE A 345 7.07 -9.07 -14.15
C PHE A 345 7.20 -9.98 -12.92
N TYR A 346 6.71 -9.54 -11.76
CA TYR A 346 6.82 -10.31 -10.51
C TYR A 346 6.19 -11.70 -10.59
N PRO A 347 4.89 -11.85 -10.94
CA PRO A 347 4.30 -13.19 -11.01
C PRO A 347 4.91 -14.05 -12.10
N LEU A 348 5.22 -13.50 -13.29
CA LEU A 348 5.84 -14.25 -14.38
C LEU A 348 7.22 -14.81 -13.98
N VAL A 349 8.07 -13.99 -13.38
CA VAL A 349 9.40 -14.42 -12.94
C VAL A 349 9.30 -15.39 -11.77
N ARG A 350 8.41 -15.16 -10.82
CA ARG A 350 8.16 -16.09 -9.69
C ARG A 350 7.74 -17.47 -10.16
N ASP A 351 6.75 -17.54 -11.04
CA ASP A 351 6.19 -18.80 -11.54
C ASP A 351 7.22 -19.54 -12.40
N TYR A 352 7.96 -18.81 -13.25
CA TYR A 352 9.07 -19.38 -14.03
C TYR A 352 10.16 -19.99 -13.14
N LEU A 353 10.57 -19.28 -12.07
CA LEU A 353 11.57 -19.75 -11.12
C LEU A 353 11.08 -20.92 -10.26
N ALA A 354 9.76 -21.03 -10.04
CA ALA A 354 9.13 -22.17 -9.38
C ALA A 354 8.98 -23.39 -10.29
N GLY A 355 9.21 -23.25 -11.60
CA GLY A 355 8.97 -24.32 -12.59
C GLY A 355 7.49 -24.50 -12.94
N GLU A 356 6.65 -23.50 -12.63
CA GLU A 356 5.23 -23.49 -12.95
C GLU A 356 5.01 -22.85 -14.33
N GLN A 357 3.88 -23.18 -14.98
CA GLN A 357 3.52 -22.49 -16.23
C GLN A 357 3.12 -21.04 -15.93
N PRO A 358 3.78 -20.03 -16.53
CA PRO A 358 3.42 -18.64 -16.35
C PRO A 358 2.03 -18.36 -16.95
N GLY A 359 1.17 -17.61 -16.23
CA GLY A 359 -0.04 -17.08 -16.87
C GLY A 359 -1.37 -17.25 -16.15
N LYS A 360 -1.40 -17.68 -14.88
CA LYS A 360 -2.68 -17.80 -14.12
C LYS A 360 -3.30 -16.44 -13.73
N LEU A 361 -2.60 -15.32 -13.88
CA LEU A 361 -2.99 -13.99 -13.34
C LEU A 361 -3.30 -12.92 -14.40
N GLY A 362 -3.57 -13.30 -15.65
CA GLY A 362 -3.99 -12.34 -16.69
C GLY A 362 -2.86 -11.58 -17.39
N ALA A 363 -1.60 -11.68 -16.94
CA ALA A 363 -0.46 -11.15 -17.67
C ALA A 363 -0.05 -12.13 -18.78
N ILE A 364 0.08 -11.61 -20.01
CA ILE A 364 0.48 -12.39 -21.18
C ILE A 364 1.91 -11.98 -21.56
N SER A 365 2.77 -12.94 -21.83
CA SER A 365 4.10 -12.73 -22.40
C SER A 365 4.35 -13.72 -23.53
N ARG A 366 5.16 -13.32 -24.51
CA ARG A 366 5.57 -14.23 -25.60
C ARG A 366 6.74 -15.11 -25.16
N GLU A 367 7.74 -14.54 -24.54
CA GLU A 367 8.95 -15.26 -24.17
C GLU A 367 9.63 -14.64 -22.93
N ILE A 368 10.26 -15.49 -22.11
CA ILE A 368 11.11 -15.09 -20.99
C ILE A 368 12.51 -15.67 -21.22
N ARG A 369 13.52 -14.80 -21.28
CA ARG A 369 14.94 -15.16 -21.43
C ARG A 369 15.77 -14.71 -20.24
N GLY A 370 17.00 -15.23 -20.12
CA GLY A 370 17.94 -14.86 -19.07
C GLY A 370 17.76 -15.59 -17.73
N LEU A 371 16.74 -16.44 -17.61
CA LEU A 371 16.49 -17.24 -16.41
C LEU A 371 16.65 -18.75 -16.64
N ALA A 372 17.11 -19.19 -17.82
CA ALA A 372 17.29 -20.60 -18.14
C ALA A 372 18.30 -21.25 -17.17
N GLY A 373 17.92 -22.37 -16.54
CA GLY A 373 18.75 -23.08 -15.55
C GLY A 373 18.87 -22.37 -14.19
N GLN A 374 18.09 -21.32 -13.95
CA GLN A 374 18.09 -20.55 -12.68
C GLN A 374 16.94 -20.95 -11.75
N GLN A 375 16.09 -21.93 -12.14
CA GLN A 375 14.99 -22.43 -11.31
C GLN A 375 15.53 -22.89 -9.94
N GLY A 376 14.89 -22.38 -8.87
CA GLY A 376 15.28 -22.65 -7.50
C GLY A 376 16.61 -22.01 -7.03
N LYS A 377 17.39 -21.38 -7.93
CA LYS A 377 18.66 -20.71 -7.60
C LYS A 377 18.47 -19.21 -7.30
N ILE A 378 17.62 -18.53 -8.05
CA ILE A 378 17.28 -17.13 -7.85
C ILE A 378 15.94 -17.04 -7.09
N ARG A 379 15.79 -16.00 -6.29
CA ARG A 379 14.57 -15.66 -5.56
C ARG A 379 14.09 -14.27 -5.99
N VAL A 380 12.78 -14.07 -6.10
CA VAL A 380 12.18 -12.76 -6.30
C VAL A 380 11.35 -12.38 -5.08
N LEU A 381 11.45 -11.13 -4.64
CA LEU A 381 10.78 -10.60 -3.44
C LEU A 381 10.23 -9.22 -3.71
N THR A 382 8.98 -9.00 -3.31
CA THR A 382 8.38 -7.68 -3.25
C THR A 382 8.55 -7.06 -1.87
N VAL A 383 8.86 -5.78 -1.84
CA VAL A 383 8.95 -4.96 -0.63
C VAL A 383 7.99 -3.80 -0.82
N ASP A 384 6.74 -4.02 -0.44
CA ASP A 384 5.64 -3.06 -0.52
C ASP A 384 5.45 -2.29 0.80
N GLN A 385 4.56 -1.31 0.80
CA GLN A 385 4.24 -0.46 1.95
C GLN A 385 3.21 -1.08 2.91
N ALA A 386 2.77 -2.33 2.68
CA ALA A 386 1.81 -2.97 3.57
C ALA A 386 2.37 -3.15 4.98
N ALA A 387 1.49 -3.16 5.98
CA ALA A 387 1.89 -3.32 7.37
C ALA A 387 2.73 -4.60 7.61
N ILE A 388 3.75 -4.51 8.47
CA ILE A 388 4.58 -5.65 8.84
C ILE A 388 3.80 -6.61 9.74
N GLY A 389 3.59 -7.85 9.27
CA GLY A 389 2.87 -8.88 10.00
C GLY A 389 1.34 -8.82 9.87
N LYS A 390 0.71 -9.98 10.08
CA LYS A 390 -0.73 -10.16 9.87
C LYS A 390 -1.59 -10.00 11.13
N ASN A 391 -0.97 -9.76 12.30
CA ASN A 391 -1.69 -9.69 13.56
C ASN A 391 -1.25 -8.47 14.39
N SER A 392 -2.11 -8.06 15.32
CA SER A 392 -1.91 -6.92 16.22
C SER A 392 -0.75 -7.06 17.22
N HIS A 393 -0.15 -8.25 17.34
CA HIS A 393 1.02 -8.50 18.17
C HIS A 393 2.35 -8.28 17.43
N SER A 394 2.30 -8.02 16.12
CA SER A 394 3.50 -7.78 15.32
C SER A 394 4.15 -6.46 15.71
N CYS A 395 5.46 -6.48 15.88
CA CYS A 395 6.28 -5.29 16.14
C CYS A 395 7.66 -5.45 15.47
N PRO A 396 8.47 -4.38 15.34
CA PRO A 396 9.80 -4.45 14.74
C PRO A 396 10.65 -5.58 15.32
N ALA A 397 10.74 -5.72 16.65
CA ALA A 397 11.53 -6.77 17.30
C ALA A 397 11.11 -8.20 16.92
N THR A 398 9.79 -8.44 16.76
CA THR A 398 9.30 -9.76 16.32
C THR A 398 9.60 -10.00 14.84
N TYR A 399 9.42 -8.98 14.01
CA TYR A 399 9.54 -9.10 12.56
C TYR A 399 10.98 -9.34 12.11
N ILE A 400 11.97 -8.62 12.67
CA ILE A 400 13.39 -8.80 12.36
C ILE A 400 14.02 -10.00 13.11
N GLY A 401 13.23 -10.71 13.93
CA GLY A 401 13.66 -11.91 14.65
C GLY A 401 14.64 -11.62 15.81
N LEU A 402 14.46 -10.49 16.51
CA LEU A 402 15.21 -10.19 17.75
C LEU A 402 14.64 -10.93 18.97
N MET A 403 13.32 -11.11 19.02
CA MET A 403 12.64 -11.65 20.19
C MET A 403 13.13 -13.02 20.68
N PRO A 404 13.49 -14.00 19.81
CA PRO A 404 14.06 -15.26 20.29
C PRO A 404 15.32 -15.04 21.15
N GLY A 405 16.30 -14.29 20.65
CA GLY A 405 17.54 -14.03 21.39
C GLY A 405 17.33 -13.19 22.66
N ILE A 406 16.41 -12.21 22.63
CA ILE A 406 16.06 -11.43 23.84
C ILE A 406 15.44 -12.36 24.88
N ARG A 407 14.52 -13.25 24.52
CA ARG A 407 13.90 -14.21 25.44
C ARG A 407 14.91 -15.18 26.06
N GLU A 408 15.85 -15.68 25.25
CA GLU A 408 16.93 -16.54 25.72
C GLU A 408 17.84 -15.79 26.72
N LEU A 409 18.19 -14.55 26.42
CA LEU A 409 18.97 -13.69 27.32
C LEU A 409 18.29 -13.53 28.68
N PHE A 410 16.98 -13.20 28.68
CA PHE A 410 16.24 -13.00 29.92
C PHE A 410 16.04 -14.32 30.69
N ALA A 411 15.82 -15.44 30.04
CA ALA A 411 15.75 -16.75 30.65
C ALA A 411 17.10 -17.21 31.28
N GLY A 412 18.20 -16.67 30.74
CA GLY A 412 19.56 -16.91 31.26
C GLY A 412 19.90 -16.14 32.55
N LEU A 413 19.10 -15.13 32.93
CA LEU A 413 19.33 -14.32 34.13
C LEU A 413 19.17 -15.14 35.42
N LEU A 414 19.91 -14.78 36.46
CA LEU A 414 19.90 -15.48 37.73
C LEU A 414 18.49 -15.50 38.36
N GLU A 415 17.79 -14.36 38.35
CA GLU A 415 16.43 -14.23 38.89
C GLU A 415 15.43 -15.11 38.10
N ALA A 416 15.60 -15.26 36.79
CA ALA A 416 14.77 -16.12 35.99
C ALA A 416 15.02 -17.60 36.29
N LYS A 417 16.29 -18.00 36.45
CA LYS A 417 16.67 -19.38 36.79
C LYS A 417 16.17 -19.78 38.18
N ILE A 418 16.29 -18.91 39.17
CA ILE A 418 15.79 -19.15 40.55
C ILE A 418 14.27 -19.38 40.53
N ARG A 419 13.54 -18.69 39.64
CA ARG A 419 12.07 -18.81 39.49
C ARG A 419 11.63 -19.91 38.53
N GLY A 420 12.56 -20.63 37.90
CA GLY A 420 12.25 -21.65 36.89
C GLY A 420 11.65 -21.08 35.61
N TYR A 421 11.97 -19.81 35.26
CA TYR A 421 11.42 -19.15 34.10
C TYR A 421 12.22 -19.50 32.83
N GLY A 422 11.59 -20.24 31.92
CA GLY A 422 12.13 -20.48 30.58
C GLY A 422 11.84 -19.36 29.58
N PRO A 423 12.35 -19.45 28.33
CA PRO A 423 12.17 -18.42 27.30
C PRO A 423 10.70 -18.10 26.95
N SER A 424 9.76 -19.04 27.14
CA SER A 424 8.33 -18.86 26.92
C SER A 424 7.71 -17.85 27.89
N ARG A 425 8.23 -17.76 29.14
CA ARG A 425 7.78 -16.78 30.13
C ARG A 425 7.99 -15.34 29.66
N PHE A 426 9.00 -15.11 28.84
CA PHE A 426 9.35 -13.82 28.27
C PHE A 426 8.70 -13.56 26.90
N SER A 427 7.56 -14.23 26.59
CA SER A 427 6.77 -14.02 25.39
C SER A 427 5.45 -13.35 25.74
N PHE A 428 5.15 -12.21 25.09
CA PHE A 428 3.83 -11.56 25.21
C PHE A 428 2.75 -12.23 24.36
N ASN A 429 3.08 -13.28 23.61
CA ASN A 429 2.12 -14.03 22.77
C ASN A 429 1.60 -15.30 23.45
N VAL A 430 2.28 -15.78 24.51
CA VAL A 430 2.00 -17.07 25.14
C VAL A 430 1.45 -16.86 26.55
N PRO A 431 0.45 -17.65 26.99
CA PRO A 431 -0.03 -17.65 28.38
C PRO A 431 1.11 -17.87 29.39
N GLY A 432 0.94 -17.33 30.58
CA GLY A 432 1.91 -17.45 31.69
C GLY A 432 2.91 -16.29 31.76
N GLY A 433 3.40 -15.77 30.64
CA GLY A 433 4.29 -14.60 30.61
C GLY A 433 3.59 -13.29 30.30
N ARG A 434 2.54 -13.34 29.50
CA ARG A 434 1.77 -12.18 29.07
C ARG A 434 0.76 -11.69 30.11
N CYS A 435 0.36 -10.45 30.00
CA CYS A 435 -0.82 -9.94 30.71
C CYS A 435 -2.09 -10.58 30.12
N GLU A 436 -2.85 -11.32 30.94
CA GLU A 436 -4.04 -12.01 30.44
C GLU A 436 -5.21 -11.04 30.20
N ALA A 437 -5.27 -9.89 30.89
CA ALA A 437 -6.32 -8.89 30.70
C ALA A 437 -6.33 -8.27 29.29
N CYS A 438 -5.15 -8.06 28.68
CA CYS A 438 -5.01 -7.56 27.31
C CYS A 438 -4.43 -8.62 26.36
N ARG A 439 -4.19 -9.83 26.83
CA ARG A 439 -3.59 -10.94 26.09
C ARG A 439 -2.27 -10.57 25.39
N GLY A 440 -1.49 -9.68 26.03
CA GLY A 440 -0.18 -9.24 25.53
C GLY A 440 -0.22 -8.09 24.54
N LEU A 441 -1.37 -7.48 24.27
CA LEU A 441 -1.49 -6.31 23.38
C LEU A 441 -0.95 -5.02 24.00
N GLY A 442 -1.09 -4.86 25.34
CA GLY A 442 -0.78 -3.62 26.05
C GLY A 442 -1.95 -2.63 26.07
N PHE A 443 -2.98 -2.83 25.26
CA PHE A 443 -4.16 -2.00 25.18
C PHE A 443 -5.43 -2.86 25.06
N LYS A 444 -6.59 -2.25 25.32
CA LYS A 444 -7.92 -2.82 25.08
C LYS A 444 -8.59 -2.04 23.96
N ARG A 445 -9.26 -2.74 23.05
CA ARG A 445 -10.06 -2.12 21.99
C ARG A 445 -11.47 -1.93 22.47
N LEU A 446 -11.94 -0.70 22.42
CA LEU A 446 -13.35 -0.35 22.62
C LEU A 446 -13.98 -0.23 21.25
N GLU A 447 -14.92 -1.12 20.96
CA GLU A 447 -15.73 -1.03 19.75
C GLU A 447 -16.89 -0.08 20.04
N MET A 448 -16.96 1.02 19.28
CA MET A 448 -18.05 1.96 19.32
C MET A 448 -18.75 1.92 17.97
N SER A 449 -20.09 1.80 17.98
CA SER A 449 -20.90 1.56 16.78
C SER A 449 -20.78 2.67 15.71
N PHE A 450 -20.36 3.89 16.08
CA PHE A 450 -20.31 5.05 15.16
C PHE A 450 -18.98 5.82 15.17
N LEU A 451 -18.00 5.37 15.94
CA LEU A 451 -16.69 6.04 16.04
C LEU A 451 -15.56 5.09 15.63
N PRO A 452 -14.41 5.63 15.19
CA PRO A 452 -13.22 4.82 14.96
C PRO A 452 -12.87 4.01 16.22
N ARG A 453 -12.34 2.81 16.04
CA ARG A 453 -11.91 1.94 17.13
C ARG A 453 -10.96 2.68 18.06
N LEU A 454 -11.33 2.83 19.33
CA LEU A 454 -10.49 3.46 20.33
C LEU A 454 -9.62 2.41 21.02
N GLU A 455 -8.32 2.62 21.05
CA GLU A 455 -7.37 1.80 21.80
C GLU A 455 -7.05 2.49 23.12
N VAL A 456 -7.41 1.85 24.24
CA VAL A 456 -7.16 2.36 25.60
C VAL A 456 -6.08 1.52 26.27
N THR A 457 -5.07 2.16 26.86
CA THR A 457 -4.00 1.48 27.59
C THR A 457 -4.58 0.47 28.59
N CYS A 458 -4.02 -0.72 28.63
CA CYS A 458 -4.51 -1.76 29.54
C CYS A 458 -4.28 -1.36 31.00
N PRO A 459 -5.32 -1.22 31.83
CA PRO A 459 -5.18 -0.76 33.22
C PRO A 459 -4.47 -1.76 34.14
N VAL A 460 -4.38 -3.05 33.72
CA VAL A 460 -3.74 -4.11 34.53
C VAL A 460 -2.23 -4.13 34.36
N CYS A 461 -1.72 -3.96 33.13
CA CYS A 461 -0.29 -4.00 32.87
C CYS A 461 0.29 -2.63 32.50
N ASP A 462 -0.51 -1.58 32.48
CA ASP A 462 -0.10 -0.22 32.12
C ASP A 462 0.72 -0.17 30.82
N GLY A 463 0.20 -0.80 29.77
CA GLY A 463 0.85 -0.89 28.47
C GLY A 463 2.00 -1.89 28.35
N LYS A 464 2.49 -2.46 29.45
CA LYS A 464 3.72 -3.28 29.51
C LYS A 464 3.60 -4.68 28.90
N ARG A 465 2.40 -5.15 28.53
CA ARG A 465 2.10 -6.42 27.85
C ARG A 465 2.37 -7.71 28.65
N TYR A 466 3.17 -7.67 29.70
CA TYR A 466 3.60 -8.81 30.50
C TYR A 466 2.95 -8.85 31.89
N HIS A 467 2.98 -10.03 32.49
CA HIS A 467 2.65 -10.21 33.90
C HIS A 467 3.69 -9.51 34.77
N SER A 468 3.26 -8.91 35.89
CA SER A 468 4.12 -8.14 36.79
C SER A 468 5.36 -8.91 37.28
N GLU A 469 5.20 -10.20 37.61
CA GLU A 469 6.32 -11.05 38.02
C GLU A 469 7.38 -11.24 36.93
N THR A 470 6.98 -11.30 35.66
CA THR A 470 7.93 -11.42 34.54
C THR A 470 8.82 -10.18 34.45
N LEU A 471 8.31 -9.02 34.85
CA LEU A 471 9.02 -7.74 34.81
C LEU A 471 10.04 -7.57 35.95
N LEU A 472 10.04 -8.46 36.94
CA LEU A 472 11.05 -8.45 38.01
C LEU A 472 12.44 -8.89 37.50
N CYS A 473 12.48 -9.72 36.44
CA CYS A 473 13.75 -10.11 35.83
C CYS A 473 14.29 -8.94 35.00
N LYS A 474 15.47 -8.44 35.34
CA LYS A 474 16.08 -7.26 34.73
C LYS A 474 17.47 -7.55 34.17
N TYR A 475 17.73 -7.14 32.93
CA TYR A 475 19.04 -7.14 32.30
C TYR A 475 19.60 -5.72 32.30
N LYS A 476 20.75 -5.49 32.94
CA LYS A 476 21.34 -4.15 33.12
C LYS A 476 20.33 -3.09 33.62
N GLY A 477 19.39 -3.49 34.48
CA GLY A 477 18.35 -2.61 35.03
C GLY A 477 17.05 -2.53 34.23
N TYR A 478 16.99 -3.06 33.03
CA TYR A 478 15.82 -3.03 32.13
C TYR A 478 15.03 -4.34 32.22
N SER A 479 13.72 -4.27 32.42
CA SER A 479 12.82 -5.40 32.24
C SER A 479 12.61 -5.67 30.74
N ILE A 480 12.02 -6.82 30.39
CA ILE A 480 11.74 -7.09 28.95
C ILE A 480 10.73 -6.10 28.33
N ALA A 481 9.83 -5.54 29.13
CA ALA A 481 8.92 -4.48 28.65
C ALA A 481 9.68 -3.18 28.39
N ASP A 482 10.61 -2.81 29.28
CA ASP A 482 11.45 -1.62 29.09
C ASP A 482 12.31 -1.76 27.82
N VAL A 483 12.84 -2.96 27.56
CA VAL A 483 13.59 -3.26 26.32
C VAL A 483 12.73 -3.06 25.06
N LEU A 484 11.46 -3.45 25.09
CA LEU A 484 10.55 -3.22 23.96
C LEU A 484 10.21 -1.73 23.78
N ASP A 485 10.31 -0.94 24.83
CA ASP A 485 10.07 0.51 24.79
C ASP A 485 11.30 1.31 24.36
N LEU A 486 12.49 0.70 24.35
CA LEU A 486 13.69 1.31 23.80
C LEU A 486 13.57 1.51 22.29
N THR A 487 14.14 2.63 21.82
CA THR A 487 14.44 2.83 20.41
C THR A 487 15.50 1.84 19.92
N ALA A 488 15.55 1.60 18.60
CA ALA A 488 16.60 0.73 18.04
C ALA A 488 18.02 1.25 18.35
N ALA A 489 18.21 2.58 18.42
CA ALA A 489 19.51 3.18 18.77
C ALA A 489 19.90 2.91 20.23
N GLU A 490 18.98 3.09 21.18
CA GLU A 490 19.18 2.79 22.59
C GLU A 490 19.41 1.29 22.82
N ALA A 491 18.60 0.45 22.16
CA ALA A 491 18.74 -1.00 22.22
C ALA A 491 20.08 -1.47 21.63
N TYR A 492 20.60 -0.82 20.58
CA TYR A 492 21.92 -1.11 20.06
C TYR A 492 23.00 -0.88 21.12
N THR A 493 22.92 0.23 21.84
CA THR A 493 23.84 0.55 22.94
C THR A 493 23.73 -0.47 24.08
N LEU A 494 22.53 -0.86 24.48
CA LEU A 494 22.28 -1.85 25.54
C LEU A 494 22.86 -3.23 25.19
N PHE A 495 22.68 -3.67 23.94
CA PHE A 495 23.07 -5.00 23.47
C PHE A 495 24.39 -5.05 22.72
N ARG A 496 25.21 -3.98 22.76
CA ARG A 496 26.47 -3.88 22.03
C ARG A 496 27.41 -5.08 22.27
N ASP A 497 27.40 -5.61 23.51
CA ASP A 497 28.25 -6.72 23.93
C ASP A 497 27.66 -8.10 23.54
N ILE A 498 26.50 -8.15 22.88
CA ILE A 498 25.84 -9.37 22.43
C ILE A 498 25.81 -9.37 20.89
N PRO A 499 26.82 -9.99 20.21
CA PRO A 499 27.05 -9.84 18.77
C PRO A 499 25.84 -10.17 17.91
N TYR A 500 25.09 -11.22 18.29
CA TYR A 500 23.89 -11.65 17.55
C TYR A 500 22.76 -10.58 17.56
N LEU A 501 22.49 -9.96 18.72
CA LEU A 501 21.48 -8.91 18.85
C LEU A 501 21.98 -7.61 18.22
N ALA A 502 23.21 -7.20 18.52
CA ALA A 502 23.83 -6.00 17.99
C ALA A 502 23.82 -5.99 16.45
N LYS A 503 24.21 -7.12 15.80
CA LYS A 503 24.22 -7.24 14.34
C LYS A 503 22.84 -7.01 13.73
N LYS A 504 21.78 -7.58 14.32
CA LYS A 504 20.41 -7.42 13.82
C LYS A 504 19.87 -6.00 14.03
N ILE A 505 20.17 -5.38 15.17
CA ILE A 505 19.73 -4.01 15.45
C ILE A 505 20.48 -3.03 14.54
N LYS A 506 21.78 -3.26 14.29
CA LYS A 506 22.59 -2.41 13.40
C LYS A 506 21.95 -2.25 12.04
N VAL A 507 21.40 -3.31 11.46
CA VAL A 507 20.74 -3.24 10.14
C VAL A 507 19.52 -2.31 10.18
N VAL A 508 18.81 -2.23 11.31
CA VAL A 508 17.69 -1.28 11.49
C VAL A 508 18.21 0.16 11.54
N LEU A 509 19.38 0.38 12.15
CA LEU A 509 20.04 1.69 12.14
C LEU A 509 20.51 2.07 10.73
N ASP A 510 21.05 1.12 9.99
CA ASP A 510 21.58 1.33 8.64
C ASP A 510 20.48 1.78 7.66
N VAL A 511 19.22 1.33 7.85
CA VAL A 511 18.06 1.78 7.08
C VAL A 511 17.41 3.07 7.61
N GLY A 512 18.02 3.75 8.59
CA GLY A 512 17.54 5.03 9.13
C GLY A 512 16.41 4.94 10.15
N LEU A 513 16.14 3.76 10.71
CA LEU A 513 15.05 3.54 11.68
C LEU A 513 15.53 3.48 13.14
N GLY A 514 16.62 4.19 13.45
CA GLY A 514 17.19 4.22 14.81
C GLY A 514 16.24 4.76 15.87
N TYR A 515 15.32 5.62 15.51
CA TYR A 515 14.33 6.24 16.39
C TYR A 515 13.15 5.33 16.72
N LEU A 516 12.95 4.25 15.96
CA LEU A 516 11.78 3.37 16.09
C LEU A 516 11.88 2.52 17.33
N LYS A 517 10.82 2.47 18.14
CA LYS A 517 10.76 1.59 19.31
C LYS A 517 10.67 0.12 18.88
N LEU A 518 11.43 -0.75 19.55
CA LEU A 518 11.45 -2.19 19.25
C LEU A 518 10.07 -2.85 19.36
N GLY A 519 9.26 -2.40 20.31
CA GLY A 519 7.92 -2.91 20.60
C GLY A 519 6.78 -2.12 19.93
N GLN A 520 7.05 -1.13 19.09
CA GLN A 520 6.00 -0.36 18.41
C GLN A 520 5.06 -1.26 17.60
N GLY A 521 3.75 -1.06 17.73
CA GLY A 521 2.77 -1.88 17.00
C GLY A 521 2.92 -1.72 15.50
N SER A 522 2.80 -2.80 14.73
CA SER A 522 2.91 -2.75 13.26
C SER A 522 1.87 -1.86 12.60
N THR A 523 0.72 -1.67 13.23
CA THR A 523 -0.38 -0.81 12.72
C THR A 523 -0.12 0.68 12.90
N SER A 524 0.84 1.07 13.74
CA SER A 524 1.22 2.47 13.98
C SER A 524 2.43 2.90 13.14
N LEU A 525 2.99 2.01 12.34
CA LEU A 525 4.10 2.32 11.44
C LEU A 525 3.57 2.95 10.16
N SER A 526 4.28 3.96 9.66
CA SER A 526 4.04 4.47 8.32
C SER A 526 4.36 3.42 7.25
N GLY A 527 3.82 3.60 6.03
CA GLY A 527 4.13 2.71 4.91
C GLY A 527 5.64 2.61 4.65
N GLY A 528 6.34 3.74 4.63
CA GLY A 528 7.79 3.79 4.44
C GLY A 528 8.59 3.15 5.58
N GLU A 529 8.16 3.29 6.84
CA GLU A 529 8.78 2.59 7.98
C GLU A 529 8.61 1.07 7.86
N SER A 530 7.41 0.61 7.52
CA SER A 530 7.11 -0.81 7.28
C SER A 530 7.99 -1.39 6.18
N GLN A 531 8.15 -0.68 5.07
CA GLN A 531 8.98 -1.07 3.95
C GLN A 531 10.47 -1.16 4.34
N ARG A 532 10.99 -0.16 5.06
CA ARG A 532 12.38 -0.16 5.53
C ARG A 532 12.66 -1.26 6.56
N ILE A 533 11.70 -1.59 7.43
CA ILE A 533 11.82 -2.75 8.34
C ILE A 533 11.89 -4.07 7.55
N ARG A 534 11.14 -4.19 6.46
CA ARG A 534 11.25 -5.38 5.57
C ARG A 534 12.63 -5.47 4.94
N LEU A 535 13.15 -4.36 4.41
CA LEU A 535 14.51 -4.29 3.88
C LEU A 535 15.56 -4.64 4.93
N SER A 536 15.45 -4.13 6.16
CA SER A 536 16.38 -4.46 7.25
C SER A 536 16.41 -5.96 7.55
N ARG A 537 15.27 -6.64 7.51
CA ARG A 537 15.20 -8.09 7.69
C ARG A 537 15.95 -8.86 6.60
N GLU A 538 15.82 -8.44 5.36
CA GLU A 538 16.50 -9.11 4.24
C GLU A 538 18.02 -8.82 4.25
N LEU A 539 18.42 -7.59 4.59
CA LEU A 539 19.83 -7.23 4.79
C LEU A 539 20.50 -8.01 5.93
N GLY A 540 19.74 -8.29 6.99
CA GLY A 540 20.22 -9.04 8.16
C GLY A 540 20.38 -10.55 7.92
N ARG A 541 19.82 -11.07 6.82
CA ARG A 541 19.98 -12.48 6.42
C ARG A 541 21.29 -12.67 5.68
N ALA A 542 21.95 -13.80 5.93
CA ALA A 542 23.05 -14.24 5.07
C ALA A 542 22.47 -14.46 3.67
N ALA A 543 23.08 -13.84 2.66
CA ALA A 543 22.66 -14.01 1.26
C ALA A 543 22.93 -15.47 0.81
N ALA A 544 21.97 -16.34 1.04
CA ALA A 544 22.10 -17.76 0.65
C ALA A 544 21.88 -17.96 -0.86
N ARG A 545 21.20 -17.02 -1.53
CA ARG A 545 20.88 -17.09 -2.97
C ARG A 545 20.78 -15.70 -3.57
N PRO A 546 21.14 -15.50 -4.85
CA PRO A 546 20.83 -14.28 -5.58
C PRO A 546 19.34 -13.96 -5.49
N THR A 547 19.01 -12.71 -5.20
CA THR A 547 17.63 -12.29 -4.98
C THR A 547 17.34 -11.03 -5.79
N ILE A 548 16.20 -10.99 -6.44
CA ILE A 548 15.64 -9.82 -7.11
C ILE A 548 14.68 -9.14 -6.14
N TYR A 549 15.02 -7.93 -5.71
CA TYR A 549 14.17 -7.11 -4.85
C TYR A 549 13.36 -6.13 -5.69
N LEU A 550 12.06 -6.14 -5.54
CA LEU A 550 11.14 -5.20 -6.19
C LEU A 550 10.59 -4.26 -5.12
N LEU A 551 10.92 -2.98 -5.24
CA LEU A 551 10.49 -1.94 -4.30
C LEU A 551 9.50 -1.01 -5.00
N ASP A 552 8.37 -0.75 -4.37
CA ASP A 552 7.34 0.16 -4.89
C ASP A 552 7.35 1.45 -4.09
N GLU A 553 7.71 2.56 -4.75
CA GLU A 553 7.80 3.92 -4.20
C GLU A 553 8.47 4.01 -2.81
N PRO A 554 9.70 3.49 -2.65
CA PRO A 554 10.33 3.42 -1.34
C PRO A 554 10.76 4.77 -0.75
N THR A 555 10.68 5.87 -1.50
CA THR A 555 11.02 7.22 -1.02
C THR A 555 9.84 7.99 -0.45
N VAL A 556 8.63 7.44 -0.50
CA VAL A 556 7.44 8.09 0.06
C VAL A 556 7.64 8.43 1.54
N GLY A 557 7.40 9.69 1.91
CA GLY A 557 7.56 10.21 3.27
C GLY A 557 9.01 10.24 3.78
N LEU A 558 10.01 10.21 2.89
CA LEU A 558 11.42 10.25 3.26
C LEU A 558 12.03 11.64 3.08
N HIS A 559 12.72 12.09 4.12
CA HIS A 559 13.62 13.23 4.03
C HIS A 559 14.88 12.87 3.19
N PHE A 560 15.54 13.86 2.57
CA PHE A 560 16.76 13.68 1.75
C PHE A 560 17.84 12.82 2.42
N ALA A 561 18.07 12.97 3.73
CA ALA A 561 19.02 12.17 4.48
C ALA A 561 18.63 10.67 4.55
N ASP A 562 17.34 10.36 4.54
CA ASP A 562 16.85 8.98 4.54
C ASP A 562 16.89 8.38 3.13
N ILE A 563 16.67 9.20 2.09
CA ILE A 563 16.89 8.81 0.69
C ILE A 563 18.35 8.44 0.46
N GLU A 564 19.29 9.23 1.00
CA GLU A 564 20.71 8.90 0.94
C GLU A 564 21.01 7.51 1.54
N ARG A 565 20.46 7.23 2.72
CA ARG A 565 20.60 5.92 3.37
C ARG A 565 19.98 4.79 2.55
N LEU A 566 18.81 5.03 1.95
CA LEU A 566 18.16 4.05 1.08
C LEU A 566 19.04 3.71 -0.13
N ILE A 567 19.63 4.70 -0.79
CA ILE A 567 20.58 4.49 -1.89
C ILE A 567 21.77 3.65 -1.42
N GLN A 568 22.34 3.96 -0.26
CA GLN A 568 23.45 3.19 0.31
C GLN A 568 23.05 1.73 0.59
N VAL A 569 21.83 1.50 1.08
CA VAL A 569 21.27 0.15 1.29
C VAL A 569 21.12 -0.60 -0.03
N CYS A 570 20.57 0.03 -1.06
CA CYS A 570 20.47 -0.60 -2.39
C CYS A 570 21.84 -0.96 -2.94
N ARG A 571 22.84 -0.06 -2.84
CA ARG A 571 24.23 -0.33 -3.25
C ARG A 571 24.87 -1.48 -2.45
N ALA A 572 24.60 -1.56 -1.14
CA ALA A 572 25.09 -2.66 -0.32
C ALA A 572 24.49 -4.02 -0.70
N LEU A 573 23.23 -4.05 -1.17
CA LEU A 573 22.61 -5.25 -1.73
C LEU A 573 23.27 -5.65 -3.05
N ILE A 574 23.46 -4.70 -3.94
CA ILE A 574 24.10 -4.93 -5.26
C ILE A 574 25.53 -5.43 -5.10
N ALA A 575 26.32 -4.84 -4.19
CA ALA A 575 27.68 -5.29 -3.87
C ALA A 575 27.73 -6.75 -3.37
N ARG A 576 26.61 -7.32 -2.92
CA ARG A 576 26.46 -8.73 -2.56
C ARG A 576 25.91 -9.59 -3.70
N GLY A 577 25.87 -9.08 -4.94
CA GLY A 577 25.37 -9.78 -6.11
C GLY A 577 23.83 -9.88 -6.18
N GLN A 578 23.10 -8.98 -5.50
CA GLN A 578 21.66 -8.90 -5.57
C GLN A 578 21.22 -7.95 -6.69
N THR A 579 19.98 -8.12 -7.17
CA THR A 579 19.34 -7.22 -8.14
C THR A 579 18.29 -6.39 -7.42
N VAL A 580 18.22 -5.09 -7.68
CA VAL A 580 17.24 -4.19 -7.08
C VAL A 580 16.49 -3.46 -8.19
N VAL A 581 15.18 -3.58 -8.22
CA VAL A 581 14.27 -2.87 -9.13
C VAL A 581 13.39 -1.97 -8.28
N VAL A 582 13.38 -0.68 -8.59
CA VAL A 582 12.65 0.34 -7.84
C VAL A 582 11.67 1.03 -8.75
N ILE A 583 10.39 1.04 -8.42
CA ILE A 583 9.41 1.91 -9.06
C ILE A 583 9.50 3.25 -8.36
N GLU A 584 9.85 4.33 -9.09
CA GLU A 584 10.13 5.62 -8.45
C GLU A 584 9.85 6.82 -9.35
N HIS A 585 9.54 7.93 -8.67
CA HIS A 585 9.39 9.26 -9.25
C HIS A 585 10.49 10.22 -8.77
N ASN A 586 11.16 9.86 -7.68
CA ASN A 586 12.21 10.69 -7.09
C ASN A 586 13.45 10.73 -7.99
N LEU A 587 13.82 11.93 -8.45
CA LEU A 587 14.92 12.13 -9.37
C LEU A 587 16.28 11.71 -8.80
N ASP A 588 16.46 11.74 -7.49
CA ASP A 588 17.73 11.38 -6.87
C ASP A 588 17.97 9.87 -6.90
N ILE A 589 16.91 9.06 -6.69
CA ILE A 589 16.96 7.61 -6.89
C ILE A 589 17.21 7.27 -8.37
N ILE A 590 16.50 7.96 -9.28
CA ILE A 590 16.66 7.74 -10.72
C ILE A 590 18.09 8.06 -11.16
N ARG A 591 18.71 9.14 -10.63
CA ARG A 591 20.11 9.49 -10.90
C ARG A 591 21.10 8.51 -10.29
N ALA A 592 20.74 7.84 -9.20
CA ALA A 592 21.57 6.84 -8.56
C ALA A 592 21.46 5.45 -9.20
N ALA A 593 20.51 5.26 -10.11
CA ALA A 593 20.27 3.98 -10.78
C ALA A 593 21.32 3.69 -11.86
N ASP A 594 21.62 2.39 -12.01
CA ASP A 594 22.50 1.87 -13.06
C ASP A 594 21.74 1.78 -14.40
N TYR A 595 20.46 1.43 -14.33
CA TYR A 595 19.58 1.23 -15.48
C TYR A 595 18.22 1.87 -15.22
N ILE A 596 17.62 2.43 -16.27
CA ILE A 596 16.36 3.14 -16.18
C ILE A 596 15.40 2.55 -17.21
N VAL A 597 14.16 2.30 -16.79
CA VAL A 597 13.03 1.94 -17.65
C VAL A 597 11.99 3.04 -17.49
N ASP A 598 11.72 3.80 -18.55
CA ASP A 598 10.77 4.91 -18.54
C ASP A 598 9.51 4.56 -19.31
N LEU A 599 8.35 4.73 -18.66
CA LEU A 599 7.03 4.45 -19.23
C LEU A 599 6.27 5.74 -19.50
N GLY A 600 5.53 5.74 -20.60
CA GLY A 600 4.71 6.89 -21.00
C GLY A 600 3.93 6.65 -22.28
N PRO A 601 3.68 7.74 -23.06
CA PRO A 601 3.98 9.14 -22.71
C PRO A 601 3.02 9.78 -21.69
N GLY A 602 1.85 9.17 -21.45
CA GLY A 602 0.82 9.65 -20.54
C GLY A 602 0.34 8.59 -19.55
N GLY A 603 -0.79 8.86 -18.87
CA GLY A 603 -1.50 7.92 -18.00
C GLY A 603 -2.67 7.23 -18.71
N GLY A 604 -3.22 6.18 -18.07
CA GLY A 604 -4.36 5.42 -18.59
C GLY A 604 -4.10 4.82 -19.98
N ARG A 605 -5.05 4.95 -20.89
CA ARG A 605 -4.93 4.42 -22.27
C ARG A 605 -3.83 5.09 -23.11
N HIS A 606 -3.36 6.27 -22.71
CA HIS A 606 -2.25 6.98 -23.36
C HIS A 606 -0.88 6.59 -22.80
N GLY A 607 -0.86 5.72 -21.78
CA GLY A 607 0.34 5.13 -21.18
C GLY A 607 0.66 3.75 -21.72
N GLY A 608 1.33 2.96 -20.91
CA GLY A 608 1.60 1.54 -21.14
C GLY A 608 2.71 1.22 -22.14
N LYS A 609 3.40 2.23 -22.66
CA LYS A 609 4.55 2.05 -23.58
C LYS A 609 5.85 2.26 -22.82
N ILE A 610 6.84 1.43 -23.09
CA ILE A 610 8.21 1.67 -22.68
C ILE A 610 8.83 2.63 -23.68
N LEU A 611 9.15 3.84 -23.22
CA LEU A 611 9.73 4.91 -24.06
C LEU A 611 11.25 4.80 -24.11
N PHE A 612 11.86 4.36 -23.01
CA PHE A 612 13.31 4.25 -22.90
C PHE A 612 13.71 3.09 -21.98
N GLN A 613 14.81 2.44 -22.34
CA GLN A 613 15.52 1.48 -21.49
C GLN A 613 17.01 1.66 -21.68
N GLY A 614 17.75 1.97 -20.60
CA GLY A 614 19.18 2.20 -20.68
C GLY A 614 19.75 2.97 -19.49
N GLY A 615 20.97 3.47 -19.64
CA GLY A 615 21.65 4.28 -18.62
C GLY A 615 21.18 5.74 -18.60
N LEU A 616 21.55 6.45 -17.54
CA LEU A 616 21.19 7.85 -17.30
C LEU A 616 21.50 8.81 -18.48
N PRO A 617 22.61 8.72 -19.21
CA PRO A 617 22.85 9.61 -20.35
C PRO A 617 21.83 9.44 -21.46
N GLY A 618 21.36 8.23 -21.71
CA GLY A 618 20.41 7.92 -22.77
C GLY A 618 19.01 8.48 -22.52
N ILE A 619 18.49 8.43 -21.30
CA ILE A 619 17.16 8.99 -20.98
C ILE A 619 17.16 10.51 -21.14
N SER A 620 18.25 11.19 -20.79
CA SER A 620 18.38 12.64 -20.98
C SER A 620 18.37 13.06 -22.45
N ALA A 621 18.72 12.15 -23.36
CA ALA A 621 18.70 12.35 -24.80
C ALA A 621 17.39 11.88 -25.46
N CYS A 622 16.46 11.26 -24.71
CA CYS A 622 15.19 10.77 -25.24
C CYS A 622 14.12 11.89 -25.25
N PRO A 623 13.69 12.40 -26.43
CA PRO A 623 12.76 13.54 -26.49
C PRO A 623 11.36 13.19 -25.98
N GLU A 624 10.94 11.91 -26.05
CA GLU A 624 9.63 11.44 -25.62
C GLU A 624 9.56 11.26 -24.10
N SER A 625 10.70 11.14 -23.42
CA SER A 625 10.78 10.97 -21.98
C SER A 625 10.52 12.28 -21.25
N ILE A 626 9.42 12.33 -20.51
CA ILE A 626 9.14 13.44 -19.60
C ILE A 626 10.16 13.45 -18.45
N THR A 627 10.45 12.29 -17.87
CA THR A 627 11.46 12.13 -16.82
C THR A 627 12.83 12.64 -17.26
N GLY A 628 13.25 12.31 -18.50
CA GLY A 628 14.53 12.74 -19.07
C GLY A 628 14.68 14.25 -19.14
N ARG A 629 13.64 14.98 -19.49
CA ARG A 629 13.63 16.46 -19.50
C ARG A 629 13.93 17.05 -18.11
N TYR A 630 13.29 16.52 -17.07
CA TYR A 630 13.49 17.02 -15.70
C TYR A 630 14.86 16.65 -15.12
N ILE A 631 15.42 15.50 -15.49
CA ILE A 631 16.79 15.13 -15.11
C ILE A 631 17.78 16.16 -15.65
N THR A 632 17.61 16.61 -16.90
CA THR A 632 18.50 17.57 -17.57
C THR A 632 18.38 18.97 -16.95
N HIS A 633 17.15 19.48 -16.81
CA HIS A 633 16.92 20.84 -16.27
C HIS A 633 17.41 21.02 -14.83
N SER A 634 17.25 20.01 -13.97
CA SER A 634 17.70 20.12 -12.57
C SER A 634 19.21 20.05 -12.40
N THR A 635 19.96 19.63 -13.41
CA THR A 635 21.43 19.76 -13.46
C THR A 635 21.89 21.19 -13.78
N GLU A 636 21.10 21.95 -14.53
CA GLU A 636 21.41 23.35 -14.87
C GLU A 636 21.08 24.34 -13.75
N VAL A 637 19.98 24.12 -13.03
CA VAL A 637 19.56 24.99 -11.90
C VAL A 637 20.49 24.89 -10.68
N LYS A 638 21.29 23.82 -10.56
CA LYS A 638 22.28 23.66 -9.46
C LYS A 638 23.60 24.41 -9.69
N LYS A 639 23.74 25.22 -10.75
CA LYS A 639 24.80 26.21 -10.84
C LYS A 639 24.39 27.42 -9.98
N PRO A 640 25.16 27.82 -8.96
CA PRO A 640 24.84 29.03 -8.23
C PRO A 640 24.86 30.18 -9.22
N HIS A 641 23.72 30.85 -9.42
CA HIS A 641 23.77 32.21 -9.93
C HIS A 641 24.51 33.04 -8.87
N VAL A 642 25.79 33.22 -9.08
CA VAL A 642 26.57 34.25 -8.41
C VAL A 642 25.98 35.56 -8.91
N LEU A 643 25.17 36.21 -8.08
CA LEU A 643 24.90 37.61 -8.09
C LEU A 643 25.64 38.27 -6.94
#